data_817fe4caba1fc4f76a18a8836970d9c8
#
_entry.id   817fe4caba1fc4f76a18a8836970d9c8
#
_cell.length_a   1.000
_cell.length_b   1.000
_cell.length_c   1.000
_cell.angle_alpha   90.00
_cell.angle_beta   90.00
_cell.angle_gamma   90.00
#
_symmetry.space_group_name_H-M   'P 1'
#
loop_
_entity.id
_entity.type
_entity.pdbx_description
1 polymer ?
#
loop_
_entity_poly.entity_id
_entity_poly.type
_entity_poly.pdbx_seq_one_letter_code
_entity_poly.pdbx_strand_id
1 'polypeptide(L)'
;MKKKIFIAAAVLISNQLLAQQDSTKNLNEVFISANKFPNKTSLTGKVVVLITRDQLDKSGGSDLSQVLSEQAGMYVNGANSNPGKDKSVYLRGAKVDHTLITVDGVPLYDPSGIGSNFDIRLLPIDNIERIEILKGSQSTLYGSDAIAGVINIITRKDSKKPVNIDGMLSYGTHNTLHASTALRGMKDKFDYSVYYSYHKTNGINEATDTITTAHEADKDGFDQNSLYASVGFRPVSTATIRPYIRYSKIRGKLDNGAFTDELDYDYTSDDLQAGVKNEFLIGKAKLNVLYNYNSTKREYVDDSVKSRNGFDIYSKGNYTGREHYAEAYIVMPVKTAVTLTAGMDYRSSNTDQQYHSVSVYGPYDPLPLSKDSLKQNQMGVYAAAVLNARNGFNAELGGRFNHHSTYGSNFVFNVNPSFLLKEQWKFFVNISSAYKTPTLYQLYSEFGNKTLDPEKAIGIEGGVQFFAKKNKAVARATYFNRAVRDVIFFYTDPNTFQSVYINQDKQNDHGIELETTIRFCKSGVIKMFYTWTDGRVTTRSNGKDTTYFNLIRRPKNTLGLTIGGNIGKRLYAGTTVNAIGKRADITYDAFFNQVGIKLDPYILWGAYAQYSFLKNKIKVFADLHNITGTKYTEVYGFNTQGFNATGGVHFNF
;
A
#
# COMPACT_ATOMS: atom_id res chain seq x y z
N MET A 1 25.02 -22.90 32.55
CA MET A 1 23.65 -23.34 32.79
C MET A 1 22.62 -22.81 31.79
N LYS A 2 22.93 -21.85 30.89
CA LYS A 2 21.94 -21.25 29.97
C LYS A 2 21.65 -22.07 28.68
N LYS A 3 22.43 -23.05 28.30
CA LYS A 3 22.22 -23.92 27.12
C LYS A 3 21.26 -25.11 27.32
N LYS A 4 20.98 -25.50 28.57
CA LYS A 4 20.10 -26.66 28.86
C LYS A 4 18.60 -26.32 28.94
N ILE A 5 18.23 -25.05 29.03
CA ILE A 5 16.81 -24.62 29.12
C ILE A 5 16.14 -24.58 27.75
N PHE A 6 16.90 -24.29 26.66
CA PHE A 6 16.35 -24.27 25.31
C PHE A 6 16.02 -25.67 24.75
N ILE A 7 16.74 -26.69 25.17
CA ILE A 7 16.51 -28.09 24.73
C ILE A 7 15.30 -28.69 25.48
N ALA A 8 15.06 -28.30 26.72
CA ALA A 8 13.92 -28.79 27.49
C ALA A 8 12.57 -28.22 26.98
N ALA A 9 12.54 -26.98 26.48
CA ALA A 9 11.36 -26.39 25.87
C ALA A 9 11.01 -27.02 24.52
N ALA A 10 12.01 -27.45 23.73
CA ALA A 10 11.81 -28.13 22.46
C ALA A 10 11.30 -29.59 22.62
N VAL A 11 11.67 -30.27 23.71
CA VAL A 11 11.25 -31.67 23.96
C VAL A 11 9.85 -31.76 24.56
N LEU A 12 9.36 -30.76 25.28
CA LEU A 12 8.00 -30.72 25.81
C LEU A 12 6.92 -30.46 24.75
N ILE A 13 7.30 -29.92 23.59
CA ILE A 13 6.39 -29.69 22.44
C ILE A 13 6.21 -30.95 21.59
N SER A 14 7.13 -31.92 21.64
CA SER A 14 7.12 -33.10 20.78
C SER A 14 6.18 -34.24 21.20
N ASN A 15 5.64 -34.23 22.43
CA ASN A 15 4.85 -35.36 22.95
C ASN A 15 3.33 -35.19 22.92
N GLN A 16 2.79 -34.10 22.32
CA GLN A 16 1.34 -33.91 22.16
C GLN A 16 0.83 -34.08 20.70
N LEU A 17 1.65 -34.64 19.80
CA LEU A 17 1.36 -34.70 18.36
C LEU A 17 0.64 -35.94 17.86
N LEU A 18 0.24 -36.86 18.75
CA LEU A 18 -0.45 -38.10 18.33
C LEU A 18 -1.82 -38.15 19.03
N ALA A 19 -2.86 -37.68 18.38
CA ALA A 19 -4.24 -38.14 18.30
C ALA A 19 -5.24 -37.00 18.06
N GLN A 20 -5.73 -36.90 16.85
CA GLN A 20 -7.16 -36.80 16.55
C GLN A 20 -7.39 -36.67 15.04
N GLN A 21 -7.92 -37.73 14.44
CA GLN A 21 -8.65 -37.63 13.17
C GLN A 21 -9.95 -36.87 13.45
N ASP A 22 -10.21 -35.75 12.76
CA ASP A 22 -11.45 -35.55 12.07
C ASP A 22 -11.60 -34.27 11.27
N SER A 23 -12.46 -34.37 10.25
CA SER A 23 -13.00 -33.32 9.36
C SER A 23 -11.96 -32.40 8.68
N THR A 24 -11.52 -32.86 7.53
CA THR A 24 -10.92 -32.01 6.49
C THR A 24 -11.95 -30.98 6.01
N LYS A 25 -12.03 -29.81 6.62
CA LYS A 25 -12.44 -28.63 5.87
C LYS A 25 -11.39 -28.45 4.78
N ASN A 26 -11.76 -28.65 3.52
CA ASN A 26 -10.96 -28.23 2.39
C ASN A 26 -10.57 -26.78 2.66
N LEU A 27 -9.28 -26.53 2.79
CA LEU A 27 -8.77 -25.15 2.89
C LEU A 27 -9.32 -24.42 1.68
N ASN A 28 -10.18 -23.43 1.92
CA ASN A 28 -10.88 -22.70 0.88
C ASN A 28 -9.86 -22.26 -0.17
N GLU A 29 -10.12 -22.64 -1.40
CA GLU A 29 -9.35 -22.24 -2.55
C GLU A 29 -9.32 -20.71 -2.59
N VAL A 30 -8.13 -20.14 -2.70
CA VAL A 30 -7.95 -18.67 -2.62
C VAL A 30 -8.36 -18.04 -3.95
N PHE A 31 -9.42 -17.24 -3.91
CA PHE A 31 -9.88 -16.44 -5.04
C PHE A 31 -9.38 -15.01 -4.91
N ILE A 32 -8.90 -14.48 -6.01
CA ILE A 32 -8.45 -13.09 -6.16
C ILE A 32 -9.26 -12.40 -7.24
N SER A 33 -9.38 -11.08 -7.16
CA SER A 33 -10.08 -10.23 -8.14
C SER A 33 -9.13 -9.54 -9.13
N ALA A 34 -7.91 -10.04 -9.26
CA ALA A 34 -6.85 -9.48 -10.10
C ALA A 34 -7.24 -9.26 -11.57
N ASN A 35 -8.23 -9.99 -12.07
CA ASN A 35 -8.72 -9.93 -13.46
C ASN A 35 -10.09 -9.24 -13.58
N LYS A 36 -10.48 -8.42 -12.59
CA LYS A 36 -11.82 -7.81 -12.47
C LYS A 36 -12.94 -8.85 -12.22
N PHE A 37 -12.61 -10.14 -12.05
CA PHE A 37 -13.52 -11.20 -11.63
C PHE A 37 -12.77 -12.21 -10.73
N PRO A 38 -13.51 -12.96 -9.88
CA PRO A 38 -12.90 -13.97 -9.01
C PRO A 38 -12.21 -15.06 -9.82
N ASN A 39 -10.90 -15.23 -9.66
CA ASN A 39 -10.11 -16.30 -10.26
C ASN A 39 -9.25 -16.98 -9.19
N LYS A 40 -8.93 -18.26 -9.40
CA LYS A 40 -8.08 -19.04 -8.50
C LYS A 40 -6.61 -18.61 -8.64
N THR A 41 -5.89 -18.47 -7.53
CA THR A 41 -4.46 -18.14 -7.57
C THR A 41 -3.61 -19.18 -8.29
N SER A 42 -4.03 -20.45 -8.28
CA SER A 42 -3.36 -21.53 -9.01
C SER A 42 -3.48 -21.42 -10.54
N LEU A 43 -4.54 -20.76 -11.05
CA LEU A 43 -4.86 -20.67 -12.47
C LEU A 43 -4.45 -19.34 -13.12
N THR A 44 -3.86 -18.39 -12.38
CA THR A 44 -3.35 -17.15 -12.95
C THR A 44 -1.83 -17.17 -13.06
N GLY A 45 -1.29 -16.64 -14.15
CA GLY A 45 0.13 -16.38 -14.30
C GLY A 45 0.63 -15.20 -13.45
N LYS A 46 -0.27 -14.31 -13.00
CA LYS A 46 0.09 -13.14 -12.19
C LYS A 46 0.65 -13.51 -10.83
N VAL A 47 1.59 -12.73 -10.34
CA VAL A 47 2.14 -12.83 -8.99
C VAL A 47 1.25 -12.01 -8.05
N VAL A 48 0.52 -12.69 -7.17
CA VAL A 48 -0.38 -12.03 -6.22
C VAL A 48 -0.04 -12.48 -4.79
N VAL A 49 0.00 -11.52 -3.87
CA VAL A 49 0.05 -11.75 -2.42
C VAL A 49 -1.32 -11.39 -1.85
N LEU A 50 -1.87 -12.28 -1.03
CA LEU A 50 -3.13 -12.06 -0.34
C LEU A 50 -2.90 -11.91 1.16
N ILE A 51 -3.39 -10.81 1.72
CA ILE A 51 -3.51 -10.58 3.15
C ILE A 51 -4.98 -10.74 3.50
N THR A 52 -5.30 -11.73 4.31
CA THR A 52 -6.68 -12.09 4.68
C THR A 52 -7.15 -11.35 5.92
N ARG A 53 -8.48 -11.30 6.16
CA ARG A 53 -9.03 -10.74 7.40
C ARG A 53 -8.44 -11.39 8.66
N ASP A 54 -8.27 -12.70 8.66
CA ASP A 54 -7.66 -13.42 9.81
C ASP A 54 -6.23 -12.95 10.12
N GLN A 55 -5.46 -12.54 9.10
CA GLN A 55 -4.13 -11.95 9.30
C GLN A 55 -4.24 -10.51 9.83
N LEU A 56 -5.15 -9.71 9.27
CA LEU A 56 -5.39 -8.33 9.72
C LEU A 56 -5.91 -8.30 11.17
N ASP A 57 -6.77 -9.24 11.57
CA ASP A 57 -7.24 -9.38 12.96
C ASP A 57 -6.10 -9.70 13.94
N LYS A 58 -5.02 -10.31 13.46
CA LYS A 58 -3.83 -10.66 14.24
C LYS A 58 -2.70 -9.62 14.18
N SER A 59 -3.01 -8.46 13.66
CA SER A 59 -2.13 -7.28 13.60
C SER A 59 -2.81 -6.09 14.30
N GLY A 60 -3.43 -6.34 15.44
CA GLY A 60 -4.33 -5.40 16.11
C GLY A 60 -3.68 -4.11 16.65
N GLY A 61 -2.34 -4.09 16.76
CA GLY A 61 -1.57 -2.90 17.10
C GLY A 61 -0.90 -2.22 15.90
N SER A 62 -1.04 -2.79 14.69
CA SER A 62 -0.37 -2.32 13.48
C SER A 62 -1.29 -1.46 12.62
N ASP A 63 -0.71 -0.52 11.89
CA ASP A 63 -1.37 0.22 10.82
C ASP A 63 -1.20 -0.48 9.43
N LEU A 64 -1.81 0.09 8.39
CA LEU A 64 -1.72 -0.45 7.03
C LEU A 64 -0.28 -0.48 6.51
N SER A 65 0.55 0.52 6.85
CA SER A 65 1.93 0.62 6.39
C SER A 65 2.82 -0.50 6.94
N GLN A 66 2.64 -0.84 8.21
CA GLN A 66 3.34 -1.94 8.87
C GLN A 66 2.95 -3.29 8.29
N VAL A 67 1.65 -3.54 8.11
CA VAL A 67 1.14 -4.78 7.49
C VAL A 67 1.64 -4.97 6.06
N LEU A 68 1.73 -3.89 5.26
CA LEU A 68 2.29 -3.95 3.91
C LEU A 68 3.80 -4.23 3.94
N SER A 69 4.55 -3.64 4.87
CA SER A 69 6.00 -3.87 5.00
C SER A 69 6.39 -5.31 5.37
N GLU A 70 5.46 -6.09 5.91
CA GLU A 70 5.63 -7.51 6.23
C GLU A 70 5.43 -8.44 5.03
N GLN A 71 5.28 -7.90 3.81
CA GLN A 71 5.06 -8.71 2.62
C GLN A 71 6.31 -8.74 1.72
N ALA A 72 6.53 -9.88 1.06
CA ALA A 72 7.63 -10.01 0.10
C ALA A 72 7.59 -8.92 -0.98
N GLY A 73 8.74 -8.32 -1.27
CA GLY A 73 8.85 -7.27 -2.30
C GLY A 73 8.25 -5.93 -1.92
N MET A 74 7.71 -5.79 -0.71
CA MET A 74 7.18 -4.54 -0.19
C MET A 74 8.17 -3.93 0.81
N TYR A 75 8.29 -2.62 0.76
CA TYR A 75 8.93 -1.83 1.80
C TYR A 75 8.17 -0.50 1.91
N VAL A 76 7.73 -0.15 3.12
CA VAL A 76 7.11 1.14 3.37
C VAL A 76 8.04 1.94 4.28
N ASN A 77 8.66 2.96 3.72
CA ASN A 77 9.49 3.88 4.49
C ASN A 77 8.59 4.73 5.39
N GLY A 78 8.97 4.88 6.64
CA GLY A 78 8.14 5.52 7.65
C GLY A 78 7.16 4.60 8.38
N ALA A 79 7.07 3.30 8.02
CA ALA A 79 6.12 2.37 8.65
C ALA A 79 6.34 2.23 10.16
N ASN A 80 7.58 2.33 10.63
CA ASN A 80 7.94 2.22 12.04
C ASN A 80 8.47 3.54 12.62
N SER A 81 8.25 4.65 11.92
CA SER A 81 8.48 6.01 12.41
C SER A 81 7.25 6.56 13.13
N ASN A 82 7.22 7.85 13.39
CA ASN A 82 6.04 8.50 13.96
C ASN A 82 4.78 8.21 13.10
N PRO A 83 3.61 7.92 13.69
CA PRO A 83 2.39 7.66 12.92
C PRO A 83 2.00 8.77 11.96
N GLY A 84 2.25 10.03 12.32
CA GLY A 84 2.01 11.20 11.49
C GLY A 84 2.94 11.37 10.30
N LYS A 85 4.12 10.74 10.32
CA LYS A 85 5.10 10.81 9.23
C LYS A 85 4.57 10.21 7.93
N ASP A 86 4.92 10.83 6.80
CA ASP A 86 4.58 10.35 5.45
C ASP A 86 5.04 8.91 5.21
N LYS A 87 4.16 8.11 4.59
CA LYS A 87 4.40 6.69 4.30
C LYS A 87 4.70 6.49 2.81
N SER A 88 5.95 6.22 2.51
CA SER A 88 6.39 5.96 1.14
C SER A 88 6.34 4.47 0.80
N VAL A 89 5.41 4.07 -0.04
CA VAL A 89 5.19 2.65 -0.43
C VAL A 89 6.07 2.29 -1.62
N TYR A 90 6.98 1.36 -1.43
CA TYR A 90 7.86 0.84 -2.49
C TYR A 90 7.54 -0.62 -2.78
N LEU A 91 7.16 -0.92 -4.01
CA LEU A 91 6.94 -2.28 -4.50
C LEU A 91 8.08 -2.68 -5.44
N ARG A 92 8.88 -3.69 -5.04
CA ARG A 92 10.03 -4.17 -5.82
C ARG A 92 10.99 -3.04 -6.22
N GLY A 93 11.30 -2.15 -5.29
CA GLY A 93 12.20 -1.03 -5.51
C GLY A 93 11.72 0.09 -6.44
N ALA A 94 10.47 0.06 -6.91
CA ALA A 94 9.89 1.12 -7.74
C ALA A 94 9.77 2.45 -7.01
N LYS A 95 9.54 3.54 -7.75
CA LYS A 95 9.15 4.83 -7.17
C LYS A 95 7.80 4.71 -6.45
N VAL A 96 7.55 5.58 -5.48
CA VAL A 96 6.29 5.60 -4.70
C VAL A 96 5.07 5.72 -5.62
N ASP A 97 5.16 6.57 -6.61
CA ASP A 97 4.10 6.88 -7.57
C ASP A 97 3.96 5.87 -8.73
N HIS A 98 4.68 4.74 -8.67
CA HIS A 98 4.54 3.60 -9.59
C HIS A 98 3.64 2.49 -9.07
N THR A 99 3.10 2.63 -7.85
CA THR A 99 2.21 1.64 -7.23
C THR A 99 0.83 2.23 -7.05
N LEU A 100 -0.15 1.70 -7.77
CA LEU A 100 -1.53 2.16 -7.69
C LEU A 100 -2.23 1.53 -6.48
N ILE A 101 -2.94 2.34 -5.71
CA ILE A 101 -3.82 1.87 -4.64
C ILE A 101 -5.26 1.92 -5.14
N THR A 102 -6.00 0.83 -4.92
CA THR A 102 -7.43 0.79 -5.23
C THR A 102 -8.21 0.35 -4.01
N VAL A 103 -9.41 0.87 -3.83
CA VAL A 103 -10.34 0.40 -2.81
C VAL A 103 -11.63 -0.06 -3.47
N ASP A 104 -11.95 -1.33 -3.31
CA ASP A 104 -13.09 -1.97 -3.96
C ASP A 104 -13.10 -1.79 -5.49
N GLY A 105 -11.92 -1.76 -6.11
CA GLY A 105 -11.73 -1.57 -7.54
C GLY A 105 -11.75 -0.12 -8.02
N VAL A 106 -11.95 0.86 -7.13
CA VAL A 106 -11.82 2.30 -7.43
C VAL A 106 -10.37 2.72 -7.26
N PRO A 107 -9.69 3.24 -8.30
CA PRO A 107 -8.37 3.83 -8.15
C PRO A 107 -8.41 5.06 -7.24
N LEU A 108 -7.38 5.21 -6.39
CA LEU A 108 -7.25 6.34 -5.48
C LEU A 108 -6.06 7.21 -5.88
N TYR A 109 -6.30 8.51 -6.00
CA TYR A 109 -5.30 9.51 -6.35
C TYR A 109 -5.49 10.78 -5.53
N ASP A 110 -4.39 11.49 -5.32
CA ASP A 110 -4.42 12.89 -4.91
C ASP A 110 -3.82 13.75 -6.05
N PRO A 111 -4.66 14.37 -6.91
CA PRO A 111 -4.17 15.19 -8.02
C PRO A 111 -3.36 16.42 -7.60
N SER A 112 -3.41 16.82 -6.32
CA SER A 112 -2.61 17.91 -5.77
C SER A 112 -1.23 17.45 -5.27
N GLY A 113 -0.99 16.14 -5.20
CA GLY A 113 0.28 15.57 -4.77
C GLY A 113 1.34 15.57 -5.86
N ILE A 114 2.62 15.59 -5.46
CA ILE A 114 3.78 15.59 -6.37
C ILE A 114 3.70 14.42 -7.36
N GLY A 115 3.47 13.20 -6.86
CA GLY A 115 3.34 11.97 -7.67
C GLY A 115 1.90 11.54 -7.90
N SER A 116 0.91 12.32 -7.44
CA SER A 116 -0.52 11.95 -7.37
C SER A 116 -0.80 10.65 -6.60
N ASN A 117 0.15 10.17 -5.81
CA ASN A 117 -0.03 8.99 -4.97
C ASN A 117 -0.97 9.28 -3.79
N PHE A 118 -1.81 8.31 -3.46
CA PHE A 118 -2.75 8.41 -2.34
C PHE A 118 -2.05 8.18 -1.01
N ASP A 119 -2.40 8.96 0.01
CA ASP A 119 -1.89 8.81 1.36
C ASP A 119 -2.56 7.63 2.08
N ILE A 120 -1.80 6.54 2.32
CA ILE A 120 -2.31 5.32 2.95
C ILE A 120 -2.70 5.51 4.41
N ARG A 121 -2.24 6.58 5.08
CA ARG A 121 -2.66 6.92 6.46
C ARG A 121 -4.17 7.18 6.55
N LEU A 122 -4.81 7.59 5.45
CA LEU A 122 -6.24 7.83 5.35
C LEU A 122 -7.10 6.54 5.28
N LEU A 123 -6.46 5.35 5.26
CA LEU A 123 -7.13 4.05 5.15
C LEU A 123 -7.02 3.23 6.43
N PRO A 124 -8.05 3.22 7.29
CA PRO A 124 -8.05 2.41 8.51
C PRO A 124 -8.12 0.91 8.18
N ILE A 125 -7.31 0.11 8.87
CA ILE A 125 -7.16 -1.34 8.65
C ILE A 125 -8.40 -2.15 9.04
N ASP A 126 -9.20 -1.67 10.01
CA ASP A 126 -10.30 -2.45 10.60
C ASP A 126 -11.45 -2.71 9.64
N ASN A 127 -11.67 -1.80 8.69
CA ASN A 127 -12.71 -1.96 7.66
C ASN A 127 -12.26 -2.77 6.45
N ILE A 128 -11.03 -3.31 6.46
CA ILE A 128 -10.49 -4.10 5.35
C ILE A 128 -10.86 -5.57 5.52
N GLU A 129 -11.46 -6.18 4.51
CA GLU A 129 -11.73 -7.63 4.44
C GLU A 129 -10.48 -8.39 3.99
N ARG A 130 -9.79 -7.87 2.97
CA ARG A 130 -8.53 -8.42 2.47
C ARG A 130 -7.79 -7.41 1.62
N ILE A 131 -6.50 -7.63 1.45
CA ILE A 131 -5.63 -6.86 0.54
C ILE A 131 -5.04 -7.82 -0.48
N GLU A 132 -5.17 -7.49 -1.76
CA GLU A 132 -4.56 -8.22 -2.87
C GLU A 132 -3.44 -7.35 -3.46
N ILE A 133 -2.19 -7.77 -3.31
CA ILE A 133 -1.03 -7.07 -3.87
C ILE A 133 -0.69 -7.75 -5.20
N LEU A 134 -1.02 -7.11 -6.30
CA LEU A 134 -0.72 -7.55 -7.66
C LEU A 134 0.64 -6.99 -8.05
N LYS A 135 1.62 -7.85 -8.20
CA LYS A 135 2.99 -7.47 -8.55
C LYS A 135 3.19 -7.47 -10.07
N GLY A 136 4.12 -6.64 -10.55
CA GLY A 136 4.34 -6.40 -11.97
C GLY A 136 3.34 -5.42 -12.57
N SER A 137 3.58 -4.98 -13.81
CA SER A 137 2.75 -3.95 -14.46
C SER A 137 1.31 -4.43 -14.67
N GLN A 138 0.34 -3.60 -14.25
CA GLN A 138 -1.09 -3.89 -14.30
C GLN A 138 -1.89 -2.85 -15.12
N SER A 139 -1.21 -2.00 -15.88
CA SER A 139 -1.85 -0.87 -16.59
C SER A 139 -2.92 -1.29 -17.60
N THR A 140 -2.91 -2.52 -18.07
CA THR A 140 -3.94 -3.04 -19.01
C THR A 140 -5.35 -2.98 -18.40
N LEU A 141 -5.53 -3.37 -17.14
CA LEU A 141 -6.84 -3.40 -16.48
C LEU A 141 -7.08 -2.22 -15.54
N TYR A 142 -6.01 -1.57 -15.07
CA TYR A 142 -6.09 -0.53 -14.03
C TYR A 142 -5.68 0.86 -14.53
N GLY A 143 -5.15 0.97 -15.76
CA GLY A 143 -4.78 2.25 -16.38
C GLY A 143 -3.42 2.77 -15.96
N SER A 144 -3.26 4.09 -15.98
CA SER A 144 -2.03 4.79 -15.61
C SER A 144 -1.58 4.46 -14.17
N ASP A 145 -0.28 4.66 -13.89
CA ASP A 145 0.33 4.58 -12.56
C ASP A 145 0.55 3.16 -12.00
N ALA A 146 -0.03 2.11 -12.61
CA ALA A 146 0.17 0.72 -12.22
C ALA A 146 1.45 0.12 -12.84
N ILE A 147 2.60 0.83 -12.76
CA ILE A 147 3.89 0.40 -13.33
C ILE A 147 4.51 -0.74 -12.52
N ALA A 148 4.55 -0.62 -11.20
CA ALA A 148 5.12 -1.63 -10.30
C ALA A 148 4.08 -2.68 -9.89
N GLY A 149 2.84 -2.28 -9.81
CA GLY A 149 1.73 -3.13 -9.40
C GLY A 149 0.55 -2.37 -8.83
N VAL A 150 -0.38 -3.13 -8.26
CA VAL A 150 -1.60 -2.61 -7.64
C VAL A 150 -1.77 -3.18 -6.24
N ILE A 151 -2.08 -2.34 -5.28
CA ILE A 151 -2.55 -2.73 -3.94
C ILE A 151 -4.06 -2.57 -3.94
N ASN A 152 -4.77 -3.68 -4.14
CA ASN A 152 -6.22 -3.70 -4.19
C ASN A 152 -6.81 -4.04 -2.81
N ILE A 153 -7.38 -3.06 -2.16
CA ILE A 153 -8.00 -3.15 -0.84
C ILE A 153 -9.48 -3.43 -1.03
N ILE A 154 -9.97 -4.49 -0.41
CA ILE A 154 -11.38 -4.87 -0.42
C ILE A 154 -11.96 -4.63 0.97
N THR A 155 -13.00 -3.81 1.04
CA THR A 155 -13.67 -3.46 2.32
C THR A 155 -14.65 -4.53 2.76
N ARG A 156 -14.88 -4.60 4.08
CA ARG A 156 -15.90 -5.46 4.66
C ARG A 156 -17.30 -4.92 4.34
N LYS A 157 -18.14 -5.72 3.71
CA LYS A 157 -19.45 -5.27 3.22
C LYS A 157 -20.61 -5.96 3.94
N ASP A 158 -20.63 -7.27 3.96
CA ASP A 158 -21.84 -8.02 4.24
C ASP A 158 -21.80 -8.77 5.57
N SER A 159 -22.90 -8.68 6.32
CA SER A 159 -23.29 -9.69 7.29
C SER A 159 -24.50 -10.46 6.72
N LYS A 160 -24.48 -11.78 6.83
CA LYS A 160 -25.68 -12.61 6.50
C LYS A 160 -26.78 -12.46 7.55
N LYS A 161 -26.49 -11.80 8.66
CA LYS A 161 -27.46 -11.51 9.73
C LYS A 161 -28.20 -10.20 9.42
N PRO A 162 -29.44 -10.04 9.92
CA PRO A 162 -30.11 -8.75 9.84
C PRO A 162 -29.31 -7.61 10.49
N VAL A 163 -28.66 -7.89 11.62
CA VAL A 163 -27.81 -6.95 12.35
C VAL A 163 -26.55 -7.68 12.83
N ASN A 164 -25.42 -7.06 12.64
CA ASN A 164 -24.13 -7.48 13.20
C ASN A 164 -23.37 -6.23 13.62
N ILE A 165 -22.89 -6.22 14.86
CA ILE A 165 -22.06 -5.14 15.39
C ILE A 165 -20.69 -5.72 15.72
N ASP A 166 -19.65 -5.16 15.15
CA ASP A 166 -18.28 -5.54 15.44
C ASP A 166 -17.39 -4.31 15.63
N GLY A 167 -16.31 -4.46 16.33
CA GLY A 167 -15.36 -3.38 16.55
C GLY A 167 -14.18 -3.78 17.41
N MET A 168 -13.35 -2.77 17.70
CA MET A 168 -12.13 -2.90 18.48
C MET A 168 -11.96 -1.69 19.38
N LEU A 169 -11.39 -1.91 20.55
CA LEU A 169 -10.85 -0.87 21.44
C LEU A 169 -9.46 -1.32 21.88
N SER A 170 -8.46 -0.50 21.70
CA SER A 170 -7.08 -0.78 22.13
C SER A 170 -6.40 0.46 22.70
N TYR A 171 -5.45 0.21 23.58
CA TYR A 171 -4.59 1.22 24.16
C TYR A 171 -3.15 0.73 24.21
N GLY A 172 -2.19 1.63 23.96
CA GLY A 172 -0.79 1.25 23.85
C GLY A 172 0.20 2.35 24.23
N THR A 173 1.46 2.07 24.00
CA THR A 173 2.60 2.99 24.18
C THR A 173 2.32 4.33 23.52
N HIS A 174 2.95 5.40 24.01
CA HIS A 174 2.76 6.78 23.53
C HIS A 174 1.30 7.30 23.68
N ASN A 175 0.54 6.80 24.67
CA ASN A 175 -0.87 7.10 24.84
C ASN A 175 -1.70 6.84 23.58
N THR A 176 -1.37 5.78 22.85
CA THR A 176 -2.05 5.43 21.60
C THR A 176 -3.41 4.81 21.93
N LEU A 177 -4.48 5.49 21.55
CA LEU A 177 -5.86 5.02 21.64
C LEU A 177 -6.37 4.71 20.24
N HIS A 178 -6.90 3.51 20.04
CA HIS A 178 -7.59 3.17 18.80
C HIS A 178 -8.94 2.54 19.13
N ALA A 179 -10.01 3.11 18.58
CA ALA A 179 -11.37 2.64 18.74
C ALA A 179 -12.05 2.54 17.37
N SER A 180 -12.69 1.41 17.08
CA SER A 180 -13.48 1.24 15.86
C SER A 180 -14.77 0.50 16.13
N THR A 181 -15.81 0.81 15.34
CA THR A 181 -17.09 0.10 15.36
C THR A 181 -17.69 0.03 13.97
N ALA A 182 -18.39 -1.06 13.72
CA ALA A 182 -19.14 -1.21 12.49
C ALA A 182 -20.50 -1.85 12.77
N LEU A 183 -21.51 -1.31 12.11
CA LEU A 183 -22.86 -1.87 12.01
C LEU A 183 -23.07 -2.39 10.59
N ARG A 184 -23.29 -3.69 10.44
CA ARG A 184 -23.50 -4.36 9.14
C ARG A 184 -24.72 -5.24 9.22
N GLY A 185 -25.44 -5.35 8.11
CA GLY A 185 -26.61 -6.21 8.08
C GLY A 185 -27.17 -6.42 6.70
N MET A 186 -28.06 -7.40 6.61
CA MET A 186 -28.85 -7.67 5.41
C MET A 186 -30.28 -8.00 5.80
N LYS A 187 -31.23 -7.28 5.19
CA LYS A 187 -32.66 -7.54 5.33
C LYS A 187 -33.35 -7.35 4.00
N ASP A 188 -34.05 -8.36 3.54
CA ASP A 188 -34.79 -8.38 2.30
C ASP A 188 -33.90 -8.03 1.08
N LYS A 189 -34.22 -6.93 0.42
CA LYS A 189 -33.51 -6.42 -0.76
C LYS A 189 -32.34 -5.49 -0.42
N PHE A 190 -32.10 -5.22 0.86
CA PHE A 190 -31.10 -4.27 1.32
C PHE A 190 -29.99 -4.96 2.13
N ASP A 191 -28.76 -4.60 1.85
CA ASP A 191 -27.63 -4.77 2.77
C ASP A 191 -27.04 -3.41 3.10
N TYR A 192 -26.42 -3.28 4.27
CA TYR A 192 -25.85 -2.03 4.70
C TYR A 192 -24.57 -2.26 5.52
N SER A 193 -23.68 -1.28 5.45
CA SER A 193 -22.46 -1.23 6.25
C SER A 193 -22.20 0.22 6.63
N VAL A 194 -22.09 0.48 7.94
CA VAL A 194 -21.63 1.75 8.49
C VAL A 194 -20.45 1.44 9.40
N TYR A 195 -19.35 2.14 9.22
CA TYR A 195 -18.12 1.96 9.98
C TYR A 195 -17.59 3.32 10.41
N TYR A 196 -17.11 3.40 11.64
CA TYR A 196 -16.39 4.54 12.18
C TYR A 196 -15.15 4.08 12.92
N SER A 197 -14.05 4.83 12.82
CA SER A 197 -12.87 4.65 13.65
C SER A 197 -12.27 5.98 14.07
N TYR A 198 -11.65 5.93 15.25
CA TYR A 198 -10.86 6.98 15.84
C TYR A 198 -9.51 6.42 16.29
N HIS A 199 -8.43 7.07 15.87
CA HIS A 199 -7.06 6.74 16.28
C HIS A 199 -6.38 8.01 16.75
N LYS A 200 -5.74 7.97 17.93
CA LYS A 200 -4.98 9.09 18.48
C LYS A 200 -3.72 8.58 19.18
N THR A 201 -2.61 9.28 19.01
CA THR A 201 -1.36 9.01 19.73
C THR A 201 -0.64 10.32 20.02
N ASN A 202 0.12 10.35 21.12
CA ASN A 202 1.03 11.46 21.40
C ASN A 202 2.28 11.42 20.51
N GLY A 203 2.55 10.27 19.85
CA GLY A 203 3.73 10.10 19.00
C GLY A 203 5.06 10.12 19.75
N ILE A 204 6.10 10.31 18.98
CA ILE A 204 7.49 10.53 19.41
C ILE A 204 7.94 11.84 18.77
N ASN A 205 9.03 12.45 19.24
CA ASN A 205 9.72 13.48 18.46
C ASN A 205 10.19 12.86 17.14
N GLU A 206 9.78 13.40 15.99
CA GLU A 206 10.07 12.87 14.67
C GLU A 206 11.52 13.13 14.27
N ALA A 207 12.04 14.36 14.44
CA ALA A 207 13.42 14.68 14.14
C ALA A 207 14.40 14.18 15.21
N THR A 208 15.61 13.81 14.80
CA THR A 208 16.71 13.57 15.72
C THR A 208 17.30 14.93 16.09
N ASP A 209 16.89 15.48 17.24
CA ASP A 209 17.44 16.74 17.70
C ASP A 209 18.92 16.61 18.06
N THR A 210 19.76 17.43 17.46
CA THR A 210 21.19 17.54 17.75
C THR A 210 21.53 18.81 18.54
N ILE A 211 20.57 19.69 18.76
CA ILE A 211 20.75 20.96 19.47
C ILE A 211 20.53 20.74 20.96
N THR A 212 21.61 20.56 21.70
CA THR A 212 21.62 20.26 23.14
C THR A 212 21.29 21.45 24.05
N THR A 213 20.80 22.57 23.56
CA THR A 213 20.59 23.78 24.35
C THR A 213 19.13 23.97 24.74
N ALA A 214 18.83 23.63 26.02
CA ALA A 214 17.76 24.17 26.86
C ALA A 214 16.29 24.14 26.36
N HIS A 215 15.94 23.45 25.31
CA HIS A 215 14.56 23.24 24.87
C HIS A 215 14.17 21.77 24.96
N GLU A 216 13.07 21.48 25.59
CA GLU A 216 12.48 20.13 25.56
C GLU A 216 11.96 19.88 24.15
N ALA A 217 12.47 18.82 23.50
CA ALA A 217 11.91 18.33 22.26
C ALA A 217 10.44 17.93 22.47
N ASP A 218 9.56 18.33 21.58
CA ASP A 218 8.17 17.97 21.72
C ASP A 218 7.84 16.58 21.15
N LYS A 219 6.60 16.23 21.13
CA LYS A 219 6.11 14.96 20.55
C LYS A 219 5.15 15.27 19.42
N ASP A 220 5.43 14.69 18.27
CA ASP A 220 4.60 14.85 17.09
C ASP A 220 3.38 13.97 17.15
N GLY A 221 2.34 14.51 17.78
CA GLY A 221 1.07 13.84 17.92
C GLY A 221 0.38 13.61 16.58
N PHE A 222 -0.49 12.59 16.56
CA PHE A 222 -1.28 12.27 15.38
C PHE A 222 -2.69 11.86 15.78
N ASP A 223 -3.71 12.33 15.07
CA ASP A 223 -5.07 11.84 15.19
C ASP A 223 -5.72 11.57 13.83
N GLN A 224 -6.59 10.57 13.79
CA GLN A 224 -7.34 10.16 12.61
C GLN A 224 -8.79 9.85 12.97
N ASN A 225 -9.70 10.36 12.15
CA ASN A 225 -11.11 10.02 12.16
C ASN A 225 -11.49 9.46 10.79
N SER A 226 -12.21 8.33 10.75
CA SER A 226 -12.63 7.73 9.48
C SER A 226 -14.06 7.22 9.58
N LEU A 227 -14.84 7.53 8.56
CA LEU A 227 -16.22 7.11 8.37
C LEU A 227 -16.38 6.42 7.02
N TYR A 228 -17.06 5.30 6.99
CA TYR A 228 -17.51 4.65 5.76
C TYR A 228 -18.97 4.26 5.90
N ALA A 229 -19.75 4.50 4.87
CA ALA A 229 -21.13 4.03 4.78
C ALA A 229 -21.44 3.54 3.37
N SER A 230 -22.18 2.43 3.28
CA SER A 230 -22.70 1.92 2.01
C SER A 230 -24.04 1.21 2.21
N VAL A 231 -24.89 1.29 1.19
CA VAL A 231 -26.15 0.57 1.13
C VAL A 231 -26.22 -0.18 -0.19
N GLY A 232 -26.41 -1.50 -0.14
CA GLY A 232 -26.68 -2.32 -1.33
C GLY A 232 -28.18 -2.50 -1.49
N PHE A 233 -28.73 -2.09 -2.62
CA PHE A 233 -30.12 -2.31 -2.99
C PHE A 233 -30.22 -3.31 -4.15
N ARG A 234 -31.01 -4.37 -3.96
CA ARG A 234 -31.27 -5.41 -4.95
C ARG A 234 -32.75 -5.37 -5.38
N PRO A 235 -33.12 -4.50 -6.34
CA PRO A 235 -34.51 -4.43 -6.81
C PRO A 235 -34.98 -5.77 -7.37
N VAL A 236 -34.11 -6.44 -8.09
CA VAL A 236 -34.28 -7.79 -8.66
C VAL A 236 -33.01 -8.62 -8.42
N SER A 237 -33.09 -9.94 -8.53
CA SER A 237 -31.96 -10.83 -8.29
C SER A 237 -30.75 -10.62 -9.23
N THR A 238 -30.98 -9.99 -10.36
CA THR A 238 -29.97 -9.72 -11.40
C THR A 238 -29.33 -8.33 -11.31
N ALA A 239 -29.80 -7.46 -10.40
CA ALA A 239 -29.29 -6.09 -10.28
C ALA A 239 -28.94 -5.73 -8.85
N THR A 240 -27.79 -5.12 -8.65
CA THR A 240 -27.36 -4.51 -7.38
C THR A 240 -26.91 -3.09 -7.63
N ILE A 241 -27.45 -2.15 -6.87
CA ILE A 241 -27.08 -0.73 -6.87
C ILE A 241 -26.48 -0.44 -5.50
N ARG A 242 -25.27 0.11 -5.44
CA ARG A 242 -24.56 0.34 -4.17
C ARG A 242 -23.94 1.73 -4.13
N PRO A 243 -24.66 2.75 -3.66
CA PRO A 243 -24.06 4.00 -3.24
C PRO A 243 -23.17 3.79 -2.01
N TYR A 244 -22.11 4.60 -1.93
CA TYR A 244 -21.20 4.62 -0.79
C TYR A 244 -20.60 6.01 -0.59
N ILE A 245 -20.17 6.26 0.64
CA ILE A 245 -19.38 7.42 1.04
C ILE A 245 -18.24 6.96 1.95
N ARG A 246 -17.07 7.54 1.76
CA ARG A 246 -15.91 7.42 2.66
C ARG A 246 -15.39 8.80 2.96
N TYR A 247 -15.13 9.06 4.22
CA TYR A 247 -14.49 10.27 4.70
C TYR A 247 -13.39 9.89 5.69
N SER A 248 -12.21 10.46 5.51
CA SER A 248 -11.12 10.35 6.49
C SER A 248 -10.50 11.71 6.69
N LYS A 249 -10.18 12.02 7.96
CA LYS A 249 -9.44 13.21 8.34
C LYS A 249 -8.29 12.81 9.24
N ILE A 250 -7.10 13.29 8.92
CA ILE A 250 -5.91 13.17 9.75
C ILE A 250 -5.39 14.56 10.13
N ARG A 251 -4.83 14.64 11.33
CA ARG A 251 -4.09 15.80 11.82
C ARG A 251 -2.81 15.30 12.46
N GLY A 252 -1.75 16.04 12.34
CA GLY A 252 -0.48 15.69 12.95
C GLY A 252 0.43 16.89 13.03
N LYS A 253 1.47 16.73 13.84
CA LYS A 253 2.60 17.64 13.89
C LYS A 253 3.73 17.11 13.04
N LEU A 254 4.56 17.99 12.56
CA LEU A 254 5.72 17.70 11.74
C LEU A 254 6.92 18.47 12.28
N ASP A 255 8.10 18.00 11.95
CA ASP A 255 9.35 18.73 12.15
C ASP A 255 9.82 19.41 10.86
N ASN A 256 10.62 20.47 11.00
CA ASN A 256 11.14 21.24 9.86
C ASN A 256 12.32 20.55 9.16
N GLY A 257 12.25 19.23 9.06
CA GLY A 257 13.20 18.38 8.36
C GLY A 257 14.15 17.58 9.27
N ALA A 258 15.20 17.04 8.67
CA ALA A 258 16.18 16.22 9.37
C ALA A 258 16.96 17.05 10.41
N PHE A 259 17.07 16.54 11.65
CA PHE A 259 17.79 17.17 12.76
C PHE A 259 17.24 18.51 13.26
N THR A 260 16.04 18.90 12.84
CA THR A 260 15.44 20.18 13.21
C THR A 260 14.05 19.93 13.77
N ASP A 261 13.96 19.90 15.08
CA ASP A 261 12.71 19.79 15.84
C ASP A 261 11.92 21.11 15.73
N GLU A 262 10.64 21.04 15.35
CA GLU A 262 9.75 22.19 15.18
C GLU A 262 8.49 22.01 16.03
N LEU A 263 8.14 23.04 16.83
CA LEU A 263 7.11 22.90 17.86
C LEU A 263 5.69 23.20 17.38
N ASP A 264 5.55 23.94 16.27
CA ASP A 264 4.26 24.47 15.78
C ASP A 264 4.01 24.28 14.29
N TYR A 265 4.69 23.28 13.67
CA TYR A 265 4.41 22.86 12.32
C TYR A 265 3.30 21.82 12.30
N ASP A 266 2.08 22.26 12.01
CA ASP A 266 0.88 21.42 11.97
C ASP A 266 0.47 21.07 10.53
N TYR A 267 -0.07 19.86 10.35
CA TYR A 267 -0.72 19.52 9.09
C TYR A 267 -2.10 18.89 9.32
N THR A 268 -2.98 19.10 8.35
CA THR A 268 -4.30 18.47 8.26
C THR A 268 -4.50 17.91 6.87
N SER A 269 -5.06 16.71 6.77
CA SER A 269 -5.49 16.15 5.48
C SER A 269 -6.90 15.57 5.61
N ASP A 270 -7.78 15.97 4.69
CA ASP A 270 -9.16 15.50 4.57
C ASP A 270 -9.33 14.79 3.21
N ASP A 271 -9.90 13.60 3.20
CA ASP A 271 -10.27 12.87 1.98
C ASP A 271 -11.75 12.50 2.01
N LEU A 272 -12.48 12.92 0.99
CA LEU A 272 -13.87 12.58 0.77
C LEU A 272 -14.02 11.81 -0.53
N GLN A 273 -14.59 10.63 -0.46
CA GLN A 273 -14.99 9.85 -1.62
C GLN A 273 -16.48 9.54 -1.56
N ALA A 274 -17.18 9.78 -2.66
CA ALA A 274 -18.58 9.44 -2.81
C ALA A 274 -18.83 8.82 -4.19
N GLY A 275 -19.57 7.73 -4.23
CA GLY A 275 -19.76 7.03 -5.50
C GLY A 275 -20.91 6.04 -5.49
N VAL A 276 -21.10 5.41 -6.64
CA VAL A 276 -22.08 4.33 -6.83
C VAL A 276 -21.46 3.21 -7.65
N LYS A 277 -21.69 1.98 -7.20
CA LYS A 277 -21.30 0.75 -7.90
C LYS A 277 -22.56 -0.03 -8.26
N ASN A 278 -22.70 -0.32 -9.55
CA ASN A 278 -23.83 -1.07 -10.05
C ASN A 278 -23.35 -2.36 -10.70
N GLU A 279 -24.01 -3.45 -10.39
CA GLU A 279 -23.74 -4.76 -10.97
C GLU A 279 -25.03 -5.31 -11.59
N PHE A 280 -24.96 -5.73 -12.85
CA PHE A 280 -26.08 -6.29 -13.60
C PHE A 280 -25.69 -7.65 -14.18
N LEU A 281 -26.49 -8.67 -13.91
CA LEU A 281 -26.37 -9.99 -14.55
C LEU A 281 -27.18 -10.01 -15.83
N ILE A 282 -26.53 -10.23 -16.97
CA ILE A 282 -27.13 -10.30 -18.30
C ILE A 282 -26.83 -11.69 -18.86
N GLY A 283 -27.75 -12.62 -18.64
CA GLY A 283 -27.49 -14.04 -18.90
C GLY A 283 -26.33 -14.56 -18.05
N LYS A 284 -25.24 -14.97 -18.71
CA LYS A 284 -23.99 -15.40 -18.03
C LYS A 284 -22.99 -14.28 -17.83
N ALA A 285 -23.21 -13.12 -18.43
CA ALA A 285 -22.33 -11.98 -18.34
C ALA A 285 -22.65 -11.12 -17.12
N LYS A 286 -21.65 -10.45 -16.57
CA LYS A 286 -21.78 -9.49 -15.49
C LYS A 286 -21.28 -8.12 -15.96
N LEU A 287 -22.21 -7.16 -16.09
CA LEU A 287 -21.88 -5.76 -16.35
C LEU A 287 -21.69 -5.03 -15.03
N ASN A 288 -20.59 -4.29 -14.92
CA ASN A 288 -20.26 -3.44 -13.79
C ASN A 288 -20.20 -1.99 -14.27
N VAL A 289 -20.86 -1.08 -13.56
CA VAL A 289 -20.84 0.37 -13.84
C VAL A 289 -20.53 1.09 -12.55
N LEU A 290 -19.48 1.89 -12.57
CA LEU A 290 -18.95 2.59 -11.41
C LEU A 290 -18.83 4.08 -11.71
N TYR A 291 -19.20 4.91 -10.75
CA TYR A 291 -18.82 6.32 -10.68
C TYR A 291 -18.28 6.63 -9.29
N ASN A 292 -17.22 7.42 -9.23
CA ASN A 292 -16.62 7.91 -7.98
C ASN A 292 -16.19 9.37 -8.14
N TYR A 293 -16.50 10.17 -7.14
CA TYR A 293 -15.91 11.48 -6.90
C TYR A 293 -14.95 11.39 -5.73
N ASN A 294 -13.75 11.95 -5.89
CA ASN A 294 -12.74 12.07 -4.84
C ASN A 294 -12.35 13.54 -4.65
N SER A 295 -12.16 13.95 -3.40
CA SER A 295 -11.61 15.26 -3.05
C SER A 295 -10.68 15.12 -1.85
N THR A 296 -9.39 15.37 -2.07
CA THR A 296 -8.37 15.42 -1.02
C THR A 296 -7.99 16.87 -0.78
N LYS A 297 -8.00 17.31 0.48
CA LYS A 297 -7.55 18.64 0.91
C LYS A 297 -6.44 18.49 1.92
N ARG A 298 -5.35 19.23 1.76
CA ARG A 298 -4.23 19.25 2.69
C ARG A 298 -3.91 20.68 3.05
N GLU A 299 -3.69 20.94 4.34
CA GLU A 299 -3.21 22.21 4.86
C GLU A 299 -1.96 21.93 5.71
N TYR A 300 -0.94 22.72 5.50
CA TYR A 300 0.29 22.76 6.28
C TYR A 300 0.45 24.18 6.82
N VAL A 301 0.73 24.31 8.10
CA VAL A 301 0.94 25.59 8.78
C VAL A 301 2.14 25.45 9.69
N ASP A 302 3.16 26.25 9.43
CA ASP A 302 4.35 26.40 10.25
C ASP A 302 4.35 27.83 10.81
N ASP A 303 4.09 27.98 12.11
CA ASP A 303 4.03 29.28 12.77
C ASP A 303 5.25 29.46 13.67
N SER A 304 6.24 30.09 13.14
CA SER A 304 7.56 30.20 13.70
C SER A 304 7.73 31.08 14.93
N VAL A 305 6.69 31.39 15.65
CA VAL A 305 6.87 32.02 16.98
C VAL A 305 7.82 31.19 17.86
N LYS A 306 8.01 29.93 17.52
CA LYS A 306 8.89 28.98 18.18
C LYS A 306 9.87 28.28 17.25
N SER A 307 9.98 28.71 15.99
CA SER A 307 10.90 28.10 15.03
C SER A 307 12.35 28.14 15.50
N ARG A 308 13.04 27.03 15.38
CA ARG A 308 14.42 26.87 15.82
C ARG A 308 15.45 27.05 14.73
N ASN A 309 15.03 27.04 13.46
CA ASN A 309 15.98 27.16 12.35
C ASN A 309 16.45 28.60 12.14
N GLY A 310 15.76 29.59 12.71
CA GLY A 310 16.09 31.01 12.62
C GLY A 310 15.97 31.63 11.23
N PHE A 311 15.46 30.85 10.26
CA PHE A 311 15.41 31.24 8.86
C PHE A 311 13.98 31.46 8.38
N ASP A 312 13.13 30.47 8.61
CA ASP A 312 11.71 30.50 8.29
C ASP A 312 10.94 31.14 9.44
N ILE A 313 10.05 32.09 9.10
CA ILE A 313 9.25 32.83 10.07
C ILE A 313 7.79 32.32 10.08
N TYR A 314 7.27 32.00 8.94
CA TYR A 314 5.91 31.49 8.77
C TYR A 314 5.77 30.79 7.44
N SER A 315 5.02 29.71 7.39
CA SER A 315 4.56 29.17 6.12
C SER A 315 3.15 28.59 6.20
N LYS A 316 2.39 28.75 5.11
CA LYS A 316 1.08 28.14 4.95
C LYS A 316 0.89 27.61 3.55
N GLY A 317 0.61 26.32 3.43
CA GLY A 317 0.30 25.64 2.18
C GLY A 317 -1.10 25.03 2.18
N ASN A 318 -1.91 25.35 1.17
CA ASN A 318 -3.23 24.76 0.94
C ASN A 318 -3.24 24.05 -0.40
N TYR A 319 -3.57 22.75 -0.39
CA TYR A 319 -3.57 21.89 -1.56
C TYR A 319 -4.89 21.15 -1.66
N THR A 320 -5.57 21.26 -2.80
CA THR A 320 -6.83 20.53 -3.02
C THR A 320 -6.79 19.83 -4.36
N GLY A 321 -6.87 18.50 -4.33
CA GLY A 321 -7.05 17.65 -5.50
C GLY A 321 -8.50 17.20 -5.62
N ARG A 322 -9.04 17.17 -6.84
CA ARG A 322 -10.37 16.62 -7.12
C ARG A 322 -10.32 15.71 -8.33
N GLU A 323 -11.04 14.60 -8.25
CA GLU A 323 -11.11 13.64 -9.34
C GLU A 323 -12.52 13.09 -9.51
N HIS A 324 -12.94 13.01 -10.76
CA HIS A 324 -14.08 12.24 -11.21
C HIS A 324 -13.59 10.99 -11.96
N TYR A 325 -14.03 9.83 -11.54
CA TYR A 325 -13.73 8.56 -12.19
C TYR A 325 -15.00 7.81 -12.53
N ALA A 326 -15.14 7.39 -13.78
CA ALA A 326 -16.24 6.55 -14.24
C ALA A 326 -15.66 5.32 -14.97
N GLU A 327 -16.23 4.15 -14.73
CA GLU A 327 -15.83 2.91 -15.41
C GLU A 327 -17.06 2.06 -15.70
N ALA A 328 -17.11 1.49 -16.90
CA ALA A 328 -18.05 0.45 -17.26
C ALA A 328 -17.30 -0.74 -17.87
N TYR A 329 -17.54 -1.95 -17.34
CA TYR A 329 -16.94 -3.15 -17.90
C TYR A 329 -17.85 -4.37 -17.77
N ILE A 330 -17.71 -5.28 -18.73
CA ILE A 330 -18.43 -6.54 -18.78
C ILE A 330 -17.46 -7.71 -18.62
N VAL A 331 -17.85 -8.69 -17.81
CA VAL A 331 -17.17 -9.98 -17.67
C VAL A 331 -18.06 -11.05 -18.25
N MET A 332 -17.59 -11.77 -19.26
CA MET A 332 -18.39 -12.72 -20.02
C MET A 332 -17.69 -14.09 -20.07
N PRO A 333 -18.16 -15.10 -19.35
CA PRO A 333 -17.76 -16.49 -19.58
C PRO A 333 -18.29 -16.96 -20.94
N VAL A 334 -17.41 -17.10 -21.94
CA VAL A 334 -17.79 -17.52 -23.32
C VAL A 334 -17.87 -19.04 -23.39
N LYS A 335 -16.88 -19.71 -22.81
CA LYS A 335 -16.81 -21.17 -22.67
C LYS A 335 -16.34 -21.52 -21.26
N THR A 336 -16.42 -22.79 -20.89
CA THR A 336 -15.91 -23.27 -19.59
C THR A 336 -14.46 -22.88 -19.31
N ALA A 337 -13.65 -22.74 -20.36
CA ALA A 337 -12.23 -22.42 -20.25
C ALA A 337 -11.89 -20.95 -20.59
N VAL A 338 -12.83 -20.16 -21.11
CA VAL A 338 -12.54 -18.80 -21.61
C VAL A 338 -13.48 -17.78 -20.97
N THR A 339 -12.89 -16.79 -20.34
CA THR A 339 -13.60 -15.62 -19.82
C THR A 339 -13.03 -14.36 -20.49
N LEU A 340 -13.90 -13.55 -21.05
CA LEU A 340 -13.57 -12.24 -21.62
C LEU A 340 -13.95 -11.14 -20.66
N THR A 341 -13.10 -10.12 -20.58
CA THR A 341 -13.38 -8.85 -19.89
C THR A 341 -13.15 -7.74 -20.89
N ALA A 342 -14.10 -6.83 -21.04
CA ALA A 342 -13.94 -5.63 -21.85
C ALA A 342 -14.57 -4.44 -21.12
N GLY A 343 -13.95 -3.28 -21.25
CA GLY A 343 -14.43 -2.10 -20.54
C GLY A 343 -13.83 -0.79 -21.03
N MET A 344 -14.35 0.26 -20.50
CA MET A 344 -13.89 1.64 -20.71
C MET A 344 -13.92 2.39 -19.39
N ASP A 345 -13.02 3.34 -19.24
CA ASP A 345 -12.99 4.26 -18.12
C ASP A 345 -12.67 5.69 -18.58
N TYR A 346 -13.09 6.63 -17.74
CA TYR A 346 -12.81 8.04 -17.90
C TYR A 346 -12.43 8.64 -16.56
N ARG A 347 -11.38 9.45 -16.57
CA ARG A 347 -10.87 10.19 -15.42
C ARG A 347 -10.74 11.66 -15.79
N SER A 348 -11.22 12.52 -14.91
CA SER A 348 -11.04 13.97 -14.97
C SER A 348 -10.52 14.46 -13.64
N SER A 349 -9.33 15.06 -13.62
CA SER A 349 -8.68 15.53 -12.40
C SER A 349 -8.35 17.02 -12.52
N ASN A 350 -8.42 17.73 -11.40
CA ASN A 350 -7.99 19.12 -11.27
C ASN A 350 -7.34 19.39 -9.91
N THR A 351 -6.64 20.51 -9.80
CA THR A 351 -5.97 20.92 -8.55
C THR A 351 -6.08 22.41 -8.30
N ASP A 352 -6.22 22.78 -7.01
CA ASP A 352 -5.96 24.12 -6.49
C ASP A 352 -4.78 24.05 -5.52
N GLN A 353 -3.84 24.99 -5.63
CA GLN A 353 -2.72 25.07 -4.71
C GLN A 353 -2.41 26.54 -4.42
N GLN A 354 -2.19 26.84 -3.14
CA GLN A 354 -1.76 28.15 -2.66
C GLN A 354 -0.68 27.93 -1.61
N TYR A 355 0.38 28.69 -1.72
CA TYR A 355 1.47 28.70 -0.76
C TYR A 355 1.85 30.12 -0.44
N HIS A 356 2.13 30.40 0.83
CA HIS A 356 2.64 31.66 1.33
C HIS A 356 3.70 31.36 2.37
N SER A 357 4.84 32.02 2.30
CA SER A 357 5.84 31.92 3.36
C SER A 357 6.49 33.28 3.62
N VAL A 358 7.01 33.43 4.83
CA VAL A 358 7.82 34.57 5.25
C VAL A 358 9.12 34.03 5.84
N SER A 359 10.23 34.47 5.33
CA SER A 359 11.56 34.16 5.86
C SER A 359 12.27 35.43 6.27
N VAL A 360 13.48 35.29 6.80
CA VAL A 360 14.36 36.48 7.10
C VAL A 360 14.66 37.32 5.86
N TYR A 361 14.44 36.78 4.65
CA TYR A 361 14.59 37.52 3.39
C TYR A 361 13.30 38.19 2.90
N GLY A 362 12.20 38.05 3.64
CA GLY A 362 10.90 38.62 3.32
C GLY A 362 9.87 37.57 2.84
N PRO A 363 8.71 38.05 2.40
CA PRO A 363 7.61 37.16 1.96
C PRO A 363 7.90 36.51 0.60
N TYR A 364 7.38 35.31 0.43
CA TYR A 364 7.40 34.55 -0.82
C TYR A 364 6.01 34.00 -1.14
N ASP A 365 5.46 34.40 -2.28
CA ASP A 365 4.14 34.04 -2.78
C ASP A 365 4.25 33.51 -4.22
N PRO A 366 4.43 32.22 -4.44
CA PRO A 366 4.39 31.65 -5.78
C PRO A 366 2.99 31.80 -6.41
N LEU A 367 2.94 31.81 -7.74
CA LEU A 367 1.67 31.87 -8.46
C LEU A 367 0.76 30.70 -8.06
N PRO A 368 -0.48 30.96 -7.62
CA PRO A 368 -1.40 29.91 -7.22
C PRO A 368 -1.81 29.05 -8.42
N LEU A 369 -1.91 27.77 -8.21
CA LEU A 369 -2.48 26.84 -9.19
C LEU A 369 -4.00 26.79 -9.02
N SER A 370 -4.75 27.01 -10.10
CA SER A 370 -6.21 27.06 -10.06
C SER A 370 -6.86 25.88 -10.81
N LYS A 371 -7.86 25.26 -10.19
CA LYS A 371 -8.68 24.20 -10.79
C LYS A 371 -9.33 24.58 -12.13
N ASP A 372 -9.56 25.86 -12.36
CA ASP A 372 -10.21 26.34 -13.57
C ASP A 372 -9.26 26.28 -14.78
N SER A 373 -7.97 26.46 -14.53
CA SER A 373 -6.91 26.43 -15.54
C SER A 373 -6.23 25.07 -15.64
N LEU A 374 -6.16 24.31 -14.54
CA LEU A 374 -5.36 23.10 -14.44
C LEU A 374 -6.24 21.86 -14.36
N LYS A 375 -6.47 21.27 -15.52
CA LYS A 375 -7.26 20.05 -15.69
C LYS A 375 -6.51 19.05 -16.55
N GLN A 376 -6.70 17.79 -16.27
CA GLN A 376 -6.30 16.71 -17.16
C GLN A 376 -7.43 15.68 -17.29
N ASN A 377 -7.59 15.15 -18.50
CA ASN A 377 -8.58 14.13 -18.78
C ASN A 377 -7.91 12.92 -19.41
N GLN A 378 -8.33 11.74 -18.99
CA GLN A 378 -7.88 10.47 -19.54
C GLN A 378 -9.06 9.59 -19.85
N MET A 379 -9.01 8.88 -20.97
CA MET A 379 -9.97 7.86 -21.36
C MET A 379 -9.22 6.59 -21.71
N GLY A 380 -9.74 5.43 -21.27
CA GLY A 380 -9.18 4.13 -21.58
C GLY A 380 -10.25 3.19 -22.13
N VAL A 381 -9.88 2.40 -23.13
CA VAL A 381 -10.68 1.25 -23.60
C VAL A 381 -9.80 0.02 -23.53
N TYR A 382 -10.28 -1.05 -22.91
CA TYR A 382 -9.50 -2.25 -22.68
C TYR A 382 -10.26 -3.53 -22.92
N ALA A 383 -9.54 -4.58 -23.26
CA ALA A 383 -10.05 -5.94 -23.33
C ALA A 383 -9.00 -6.94 -22.84
N ALA A 384 -9.46 -7.99 -22.19
CA ALA A 384 -8.63 -9.11 -21.77
C ALA A 384 -9.36 -10.44 -21.94
N ALA A 385 -8.61 -11.48 -22.31
CA ALA A 385 -9.08 -12.85 -22.39
C ALA A 385 -8.29 -13.71 -21.39
N VAL A 386 -9.00 -14.43 -20.55
CA VAL A 386 -8.43 -15.43 -19.62
C VAL A 386 -8.80 -16.81 -20.11
N LEU A 387 -7.79 -17.63 -20.39
CA LEU A 387 -7.91 -19.04 -20.75
C LEU A 387 -7.47 -19.90 -19.55
N ASN A 388 -8.32 -20.82 -19.10
CA ASN A 388 -8.04 -21.81 -18.08
C ASN A 388 -8.31 -23.19 -18.68
N ALA A 389 -7.33 -23.78 -19.37
CA ALA A 389 -7.48 -25.05 -20.06
C ALA A 389 -7.40 -26.25 -19.07
N ARG A 390 -8.14 -27.30 -19.35
CA ARG A 390 -8.18 -28.50 -18.50
C ARG A 390 -6.87 -29.28 -18.42
N ASN A 391 -5.96 -29.08 -19.41
CA ASN A 391 -4.64 -29.72 -19.45
C ASN A 391 -3.59 -29.02 -18.55
N GLY A 392 -3.99 -28.02 -17.78
CA GLY A 392 -3.10 -27.25 -16.89
C GLY A 392 -2.51 -25.99 -17.53
N PHE A 393 -2.69 -25.76 -18.84
CA PHE A 393 -2.27 -24.51 -19.48
C PHE A 393 -3.28 -23.40 -19.17
N ASN A 394 -2.74 -22.26 -18.73
CA ASN A 394 -3.51 -21.06 -18.44
C ASN A 394 -2.81 -19.87 -19.10
N ALA A 395 -3.58 -18.90 -19.57
CA ALA A 395 -3.03 -17.69 -20.12
C ALA A 395 -3.98 -16.51 -19.89
N GLU A 396 -3.42 -15.33 -19.72
CA GLU A 396 -4.14 -14.07 -19.83
C GLU A 396 -3.48 -13.22 -20.91
N LEU A 397 -4.28 -12.71 -21.82
CA LEU A 397 -3.89 -11.77 -22.85
C LEU A 397 -4.75 -10.54 -22.73
N GLY A 398 -4.16 -9.36 -22.67
CA GLY A 398 -4.90 -8.12 -22.57
C GLY A 398 -4.25 -6.98 -23.32
N GLY A 399 -5.07 -6.05 -23.75
CA GLY A 399 -4.67 -4.81 -24.40
C GLY A 399 -5.53 -3.64 -23.93
N ARG A 400 -4.94 -2.47 -23.87
CA ARG A 400 -5.60 -1.23 -23.54
C ARG A 400 -5.10 -0.09 -24.40
N PHE A 401 -6.03 0.64 -24.96
CA PHE A 401 -5.79 1.91 -25.65
C PHE A 401 -6.19 3.05 -24.71
N ASN A 402 -5.28 4.01 -24.53
CA ASN A 402 -5.49 5.18 -23.69
C ASN A 402 -5.40 6.44 -24.53
N HIS A 403 -6.19 7.44 -24.16
CA HIS A 403 -6.09 8.79 -24.70
C HIS A 403 -6.04 9.79 -23.54
N HIS A 404 -5.03 10.65 -23.55
CA HIS A 404 -4.83 11.73 -22.58
C HIS A 404 -4.96 13.08 -23.27
N SER A 405 -5.64 14.03 -22.61
CA SER A 405 -5.91 15.37 -23.20
C SER A 405 -4.66 16.14 -23.66
N THR A 406 -3.50 15.89 -23.03
CA THR A 406 -2.23 16.57 -23.33
C THR A 406 -1.29 15.70 -24.16
N TYR A 407 -1.20 14.39 -23.85
CA TYR A 407 -0.16 13.49 -24.40
C TYR A 407 -0.65 12.59 -25.53
N GLY A 408 -1.91 12.75 -25.98
CA GLY A 408 -2.47 11.93 -27.03
C GLY A 408 -2.65 10.47 -26.60
N SER A 409 -2.40 9.56 -27.53
CA SER A 409 -2.75 8.16 -27.37
C SER A 409 -1.54 7.26 -27.14
N ASN A 410 -1.74 6.21 -26.33
CA ASN A 410 -0.78 5.14 -26.15
C ASN A 410 -1.49 3.79 -26.04
N PHE A 411 -0.73 2.71 -26.26
CA PHE A 411 -1.20 1.35 -26.13
C PHE A 411 -0.35 0.58 -25.11
N VAL A 412 -1.00 -0.15 -24.21
CA VAL A 412 -0.35 -1.06 -23.27
C VAL A 412 -0.95 -2.46 -23.38
N PHE A 413 -0.14 -3.47 -23.05
CA PHE A 413 -0.53 -4.87 -23.15
C PHE A 413 0.00 -5.70 -21.98
N ASN A 414 -0.59 -6.88 -21.81
CA ASN A 414 -0.07 -7.93 -20.94
C ASN A 414 -0.24 -9.31 -21.57
N VAL A 415 0.75 -10.19 -21.32
CA VAL A 415 0.78 -11.59 -21.77
C VAL A 415 1.29 -12.43 -20.60
N ASN A 416 0.41 -13.20 -19.97
CA ASN A 416 0.68 -13.92 -18.73
C ASN A 416 0.38 -15.43 -18.88
N PRO A 417 1.19 -16.21 -19.63
CA PRO A 417 1.04 -17.66 -19.69
C PRO A 417 1.49 -18.33 -18.39
N SER A 418 0.84 -19.43 -18.04
CA SER A 418 1.28 -20.33 -16.99
C SER A 418 0.88 -21.76 -17.26
N PHE A 419 1.62 -22.69 -16.67
CA PHE A 419 1.36 -24.13 -16.80
C PHE A 419 1.36 -24.79 -15.41
N LEU A 420 0.25 -25.40 -15.04
CA LEU A 420 0.08 -26.12 -13.79
C LEU A 420 0.26 -27.63 -14.02
N LEU A 421 1.44 -28.16 -13.69
CA LEU A 421 1.79 -29.56 -13.83
C LEU A 421 1.34 -30.36 -12.61
N LYS A 422 0.54 -31.41 -12.82
CA LYS A 422 0.05 -32.36 -11.78
C LYS A 422 -0.58 -31.64 -10.56
N GLU A 423 -1.21 -30.48 -10.75
CA GLU A 423 -1.80 -29.64 -9.70
C GLU A 423 -0.80 -29.21 -8.60
N GLN A 424 0.48 -29.41 -8.79
CA GLN A 424 1.53 -29.15 -7.80
C GLN A 424 2.56 -28.12 -8.24
N TRP A 425 2.97 -28.13 -9.50
CA TRP A 425 4.03 -27.25 -10.00
C TRP A 425 3.46 -26.27 -11.00
N LYS A 426 3.46 -24.99 -10.68
CA LYS A 426 3.07 -23.91 -11.59
C LYS A 426 4.31 -23.21 -12.08
N PHE A 427 4.50 -23.19 -13.38
CA PHE A 427 5.48 -22.36 -14.08
C PHE A 427 4.75 -21.17 -14.70
N PHE A 428 5.32 -19.99 -14.62
CA PHE A 428 4.67 -18.79 -15.17
C PHE A 428 5.69 -17.80 -15.71
N VAL A 429 5.26 -17.04 -16.72
CA VAL A 429 5.96 -15.88 -17.27
C VAL A 429 4.93 -14.77 -17.45
N ASN A 430 5.32 -13.53 -17.12
CA ASN A 430 4.50 -12.36 -17.35
C ASN A 430 5.31 -11.33 -18.11
N ILE A 431 4.76 -10.82 -19.20
CA ILE A 431 5.32 -9.75 -19.99
C ILE A 431 4.24 -8.68 -20.07
N SER A 432 4.55 -7.48 -19.63
CA SER A 432 3.56 -6.40 -19.57
C SER A 432 4.20 -5.04 -19.79
N SER A 433 3.46 -4.15 -20.41
CA SER A 433 3.80 -2.75 -20.54
C SER A 433 2.93 -1.89 -19.63
N ALA A 434 3.44 -0.73 -19.25
CA ALA A 434 2.72 0.27 -18.47
C ALA A 434 3.16 1.67 -18.86
N TYR A 435 2.39 2.66 -18.41
CA TYR A 435 2.73 4.06 -18.58
C TYR A 435 2.26 4.86 -17.38
N LYS A 436 2.85 6.06 -17.21
CA LYS A 436 2.42 7.07 -16.25
C LYS A 436 2.55 8.45 -16.88
N THR A 437 1.49 9.25 -16.81
CA THR A 437 1.53 10.64 -17.26
C THR A 437 2.12 11.55 -16.19
N PRO A 438 2.82 12.63 -16.55
CA PRO A 438 3.20 13.67 -15.62
C PRO A 438 1.98 14.20 -14.85
N THR A 439 2.18 14.55 -13.59
CA THR A 439 1.12 15.11 -12.74
C THR A 439 0.92 16.60 -12.99
N LEU A 440 -0.22 17.14 -12.56
CA LEU A 440 -0.46 18.58 -12.64
C LEU A 440 0.58 19.37 -11.86
N TYR A 441 1.07 18.85 -10.72
CA TYR A 441 2.16 19.45 -9.95
C TYR A 441 3.47 19.48 -10.72
N GLN A 442 3.87 18.35 -11.33
CA GLN A 442 5.11 18.24 -12.11
C GLN A 442 5.12 19.13 -13.35
N LEU A 443 3.94 19.47 -13.88
CA LEU A 443 3.81 20.31 -15.07
C LEU A 443 3.73 21.82 -14.77
N TYR A 444 3.08 22.19 -13.67
CA TYR A 444 2.60 23.56 -13.49
C TYR A 444 3.01 24.21 -12.16
N SER A 445 3.59 23.46 -11.21
CA SER A 445 4.15 24.09 -9.99
C SER A 445 5.31 25.04 -10.32
N GLU A 446 5.81 25.75 -9.34
CA GLU A 446 7.00 26.59 -9.46
C GLU A 446 8.24 25.83 -9.99
N PHE A 447 8.30 24.51 -9.73
CA PHE A 447 9.31 23.58 -10.25
C PHE A 447 8.84 22.83 -11.50
N GLY A 448 7.71 23.22 -12.05
CA GLY A 448 7.03 22.51 -13.11
C GLY A 448 7.73 22.64 -14.47
N ASN A 449 7.59 21.57 -15.26
CA ASN A 449 8.12 21.53 -16.63
C ASN A 449 7.05 20.98 -17.58
N LYS A 450 6.55 21.85 -18.45
CA LYS A 450 5.51 21.51 -19.45
C LYS A 450 6.00 20.64 -20.60
N THR A 451 7.32 20.43 -20.71
CA THR A 451 7.93 19.59 -21.75
C THR A 451 8.15 18.15 -21.32
N LEU A 452 7.70 17.77 -20.12
CA LEU A 452 7.81 16.39 -19.64
C LEU A 452 7.04 15.41 -20.51
N ASP A 453 7.68 14.29 -20.82
CA ASP A 453 7.09 13.14 -21.48
C ASP A 453 6.53 12.13 -20.47
N PRO A 454 5.49 11.35 -20.82
CA PRO A 454 5.01 10.24 -20.00
C PRO A 454 6.07 9.15 -19.83
N GLU A 455 6.20 8.64 -18.61
CA GLU A 455 7.02 7.48 -18.31
C GLU A 455 6.43 6.22 -18.97
N LYS A 456 7.26 5.38 -19.58
CA LYS A 456 6.88 4.13 -20.24
C LYS A 456 7.67 2.97 -19.67
N ALA A 457 6.98 1.89 -19.33
CA ALA A 457 7.61 0.73 -18.73
C ALA A 457 7.34 -0.56 -19.48
N ILE A 458 8.34 -1.45 -19.46
CA ILE A 458 8.18 -2.86 -19.80
C ILE A 458 8.71 -3.69 -18.64
N GLY A 459 7.86 -4.59 -18.16
CA GLY A 459 8.17 -5.56 -17.10
C GLY A 459 8.19 -6.98 -17.67
N ILE A 460 9.18 -7.75 -17.25
CA ILE A 460 9.26 -9.19 -17.51
C ILE A 460 9.47 -9.87 -16.17
N GLU A 461 8.66 -10.85 -15.84
CA GLU A 461 8.85 -11.69 -14.68
C GLU A 461 8.59 -13.15 -15.00
N GLY A 462 9.23 -14.04 -14.26
CA GLY A 462 9.03 -15.46 -14.41
C GLY A 462 9.33 -16.19 -13.11
N GLY A 463 8.71 -17.35 -12.95
CA GLY A 463 8.92 -18.09 -11.73
C GLY A 463 8.29 -19.44 -11.69
N VAL A 464 8.52 -20.11 -10.56
CA VAL A 464 7.96 -21.41 -10.24
C VAL A 464 7.25 -21.35 -8.90
N GLN A 465 6.09 -21.98 -8.80
CA GLN A 465 5.34 -22.11 -7.55
C GLN A 465 4.99 -23.57 -7.33
N PHE A 466 5.31 -24.06 -6.13
CA PHE A 466 5.01 -25.40 -5.68
C PHE A 466 3.84 -25.41 -4.70
N PHE A 467 2.90 -26.32 -4.89
CA PHE A 467 1.77 -26.57 -3.99
C PHE A 467 1.87 -28.01 -3.46
N ALA A 468 2.14 -28.18 -2.19
CA ALA A 468 2.07 -29.49 -1.56
C ALA A 468 0.62 -29.98 -1.47
N LYS A 469 0.41 -31.30 -1.40
CA LYS A 469 -0.92 -31.90 -1.27
C LYS A 469 -1.75 -31.21 -0.18
N LYS A 470 -3.00 -30.90 -0.47
CA LYS A 470 -3.92 -30.17 0.42
C LYS A 470 -3.39 -28.78 0.85
N ASN A 471 -2.55 -28.16 0.05
CA ASN A 471 -1.92 -26.86 0.35
C ASN A 471 -1.23 -26.77 1.72
N LYS A 472 -0.68 -27.91 2.21
CA LYS A 472 0.10 -27.93 3.46
C LYS A 472 1.35 -27.07 3.38
N ALA A 473 1.94 -26.94 2.20
CA ALA A 473 3.00 -25.99 1.93
C ALA A 473 2.80 -25.37 0.55
N VAL A 474 3.14 -24.10 0.43
CA VAL A 474 3.22 -23.38 -0.84
C VAL A 474 4.55 -22.65 -0.83
N ALA A 475 5.35 -22.85 -1.88
CA ALA A 475 6.61 -22.15 -2.07
C ALA A 475 6.61 -21.49 -3.45
N ARG A 476 7.16 -20.29 -3.58
CA ARG A 476 7.28 -19.56 -4.84
C ARG A 476 8.65 -18.90 -4.94
N ALA A 477 9.27 -19.05 -6.10
CA ALA A 477 10.45 -18.29 -6.49
C ALA A 477 10.09 -17.48 -7.74
N THR A 478 10.40 -16.19 -7.72
CA THR A 478 10.11 -15.25 -8.81
C THR A 478 11.34 -14.41 -9.10
N TYR A 479 11.74 -14.34 -10.38
CA TYR A 479 12.65 -13.31 -10.89
C TYR A 479 11.82 -12.24 -11.60
N PHE A 480 12.18 -10.97 -11.42
CA PHE A 480 11.55 -9.85 -12.11
C PHE A 480 12.59 -8.87 -12.64
N ASN A 481 12.26 -8.25 -13.77
CA ASN A 481 12.99 -7.14 -14.35
C ASN A 481 11.99 -6.11 -14.88
N ARG A 482 12.24 -4.83 -14.58
CA ARG A 482 11.43 -3.71 -15.04
C ARG A 482 12.33 -2.62 -15.58
N ALA A 483 12.12 -2.24 -16.84
CA ALA A 483 12.75 -1.11 -17.47
C ALA A 483 11.72 0.01 -17.64
N VAL A 484 12.01 1.20 -17.11
CA VAL A 484 11.20 2.42 -17.27
C VAL A 484 12.03 3.43 -18.06
N ARG A 485 11.45 4.04 -19.08
CA ARG A 485 12.03 5.12 -19.89
C ARG A 485 11.34 6.43 -19.55
N ASP A 486 12.02 7.53 -19.83
CA ASP A 486 11.52 8.89 -19.64
C ASP A 486 11.10 9.15 -18.18
N VAL A 487 11.87 8.59 -17.22
CA VAL A 487 11.54 8.63 -15.79
C VAL A 487 11.60 10.05 -15.27
N ILE A 488 10.55 10.52 -14.60
CA ILE A 488 10.46 11.88 -14.08
C ILE A 488 11.16 11.98 -12.73
N PHE A 489 12.13 12.91 -12.62
CA PHE A 489 12.85 13.21 -11.39
C PHE A 489 12.83 14.70 -11.09
N PHE A 490 12.96 15.03 -9.81
CA PHE A 490 13.26 16.38 -9.35
C PHE A 490 14.78 16.58 -9.44
N TYR A 491 15.19 17.62 -10.15
CA TYR A 491 16.59 17.94 -10.38
C TYR A 491 16.87 19.37 -9.93
N THR A 492 17.96 19.54 -9.20
CA THR A 492 18.50 20.86 -8.86
C THR A 492 19.83 21.04 -9.57
N ASP A 493 19.96 22.08 -10.38
CA ASP A 493 21.21 22.41 -11.05
C ASP A 493 22.24 22.89 -10.02
N PRO A 494 23.40 22.23 -9.90
CA PRO A 494 24.40 22.58 -8.87
C PRO A 494 25.07 23.94 -9.10
N ASN A 495 24.97 24.52 -10.29
CA ASN A 495 25.60 25.81 -10.60
C ASN A 495 24.62 27.00 -10.43
N THR A 496 23.36 26.79 -10.80
CA THR A 496 22.34 27.87 -10.76
C THR A 496 21.41 27.74 -9.56
N PHE A 497 21.44 26.61 -8.85
CA PHE A 497 20.52 26.23 -7.76
C PHE A 497 19.03 26.21 -8.18
N GLN A 498 18.75 26.26 -9.47
CA GLN A 498 17.41 26.15 -9.99
C GLN A 498 16.93 24.70 -9.94
N SER A 499 15.76 24.51 -9.40
CA SER A 499 15.11 23.19 -9.31
C SER A 499 14.01 23.05 -10.34
N VAL A 500 13.92 21.88 -10.99
CA VAL A 500 12.94 21.61 -12.03
C VAL A 500 12.70 20.10 -12.17
N TYR A 501 11.50 19.70 -12.59
CA TYR A 501 11.24 18.30 -12.99
C TYR A 501 11.79 18.04 -14.38
N ILE A 502 12.51 16.92 -14.55
CA ILE A 502 13.08 16.48 -15.83
C ILE A 502 12.79 15.00 -16.09
N ASN A 503 12.75 14.61 -17.35
CA ASN A 503 12.83 13.20 -17.71
C ASN A 503 14.30 12.74 -17.72
N GLN A 504 14.55 11.56 -17.16
CA GLN A 504 15.81 10.84 -17.29
C GLN A 504 15.64 9.62 -18.18
N ASP A 505 16.71 9.25 -18.89
CA ASP A 505 16.60 8.29 -20.01
C ASP A 505 16.03 6.95 -19.60
N LYS A 506 16.53 6.36 -18.49
CA LYS A 506 16.15 5.00 -18.13
C LYS A 506 16.34 4.69 -16.65
N GLN A 507 15.37 3.96 -16.08
CA GLN A 507 15.52 3.23 -14.82
C GLN A 507 15.35 1.74 -15.09
N ASN A 508 16.22 0.91 -14.51
CA ASN A 508 16.12 -0.54 -14.59
C ASN A 508 16.18 -1.15 -13.19
N ASP A 509 15.10 -1.79 -12.78
CA ASP A 509 14.98 -2.49 -11.49
C ASP A 509 14.83 -3.98 -11.74
N HIS A 510 15.55 -4.81 -10.98
CA HIS A 510 15.45 -6.26 -11.05
C HIS A 510 15.65 -6.90 -9.68
N GLY A 511 15.20 -8.15 -9.54
CA GLY A 511 15.35 -8.83 -8.27
C GLY A 511 14.80 -10.25 -8.25
N ILE A 512 14.92 -10.86 -7.07
CA ILE A 512 14.45 -12.21 -6.77
C ILE A 512 13.59 -12.16 -5.52
N GLU A 513 12.46 -12.84 -5.57
CA GLU A 513 11.59 -13.07 -4.42
C GLU A 513 11.45 -14.56 -4.16
N LEU A 514 11.66 -14.96 -2.91
CA LEU A 514 11.40 -16.31 -2.41
C LEU A 514 10.33 -16.21 -1.34
N GLU A 515 9.25 -16.94 -1.48
CA GLU A 515 8.14 -16.93 -0.53
C GLU A 515 7.75 -18.36 -0.18
N THR A 516 7.51 -18.63 1.09
CA THR A 516 7.08 -19.95 1.56
C THR A 516 6.03 -19.81 2.64
N THR A 517 4.97 -20.60 2.53
CA THR A 517 3.97 -20.76 3.60
C THR A 517 3.83 -22.23 3.90
N ILE A 518 4.04 -22.60 5.15
CA ILE A 518 3.90 -23.98 5.63
C ILE A 518 2.80 -24.02 6.69
N ARG A 519 1.84 -24.92 6.53
CA ARG A 519 0.80 -25.21 7.52
C ARG A 519 1.13 -26.53 8.20
N PHE A 520 1.52 -26.41 9.46
CA PHE A 520 1.84 -27.55 10.30
C PHE A 520 0.72 -27.84 11.27
N CYS A 521 0.07 -28.66 11.64
CA CYS A 521 -1.13 -28.82 12.45
C CYS A 521 -2.38 -28.06 11.92
N LYS A 522 -3.51 -28.14 12.64
CA LYS A 522 -4.81 -27.59 12.20
C LYS A 522 -4.82 -26.05 12.08
N SER A 523 -3.95 -25.36 12.77
CA SER A 523 -3.97 -23.90 12.88
C SER A 523 -2.58 -23.24 12.88
N GLY A 524 -1.52 -24.06 12.87
CA GLY A 524 -0.15 -23.55 12.85
C GLY A 524 0.26 -23.13 11.44
N VAL A 525 0.90 -21.97 11.31
CA VAL A 525 1.43 -21.44 10.07
C VAL A 525 2.82 -20.88 10.28
N ILE A 526 3.70 -21.18 9.33
CA ILE A 526 4.99 -20.50 9.14
C ILE A 526 4.94 -19.83 7.79
N LYS A 527 5.24 -18.52 7.76
CA LYS A 527 5.45 -17.75 6.55
C LYS A 527 6.86 -17.23 6.55
N MET A 528 7.54 -17.37 5.43
CA MET A 528 8.88 -16.83 5.22
C MET A 528 8.94 -16.15 3.87
N PHE A 529 9.66 -15.07 3.80
CA PHE A 529 10.05 -14.49 2.52
C PHE A 529 11.48 -13.96 2.56
N TYR A 530 12.09 -13.93 1.39
CA TYR A 530 13.33 -13.21 1.13
C TYR A 530 13.15 -12.45 -0.18
N THR A 531 13.56 -11.17 -0.18
CA THR A 531 13.58 -10.35 -1.38
C THR A 531 14.97 -9.74 -1.55
N TRP A 532 15.54 -9.90 -2.72
CA TRP A 532 16.68 -9.14 -3.19
C TRP A 532 16.23 -8.25 -4.35
N THR A 533 16.57 -6.95 -4.27
CA THR A 533 16.21 -5.96 -5.30
C THR A 533 17.40 -5.06 -5.55
N ASP A 534 17.72 -4.84 -6.81
CA ASP A 534 18.71 -3.85 -7.24
C ASP A 534 18.11 -2.96 -8.34
N GLY A 535 18.64 -1.74 -8.50
CA GLY A 535 18.16 -0.81 -9.51
C GLY A 535 19.18 0.26 -9.86
N ARG A 536 19.08 0.74 -11.10
CA ARG A 536 19.99 1.77 -11.63
C ARG A 536 19.20 2.78 -12.46
N VAL A 537 19.58 4.06 -12.34
CA VAL A 537 19.15 5.13 -13.21
C VAL A 537 20.28 5.48 -14.16
N THR A 538 20.00 5.51 -15.44
CA THR A 538 20.93 5.99 -16.46
C THR A 538 20.45 7.35 -16.93
N THR A 539 21.33 8.33 -16.91
CA THR A 539 21.04 9.70 -17.35
C THR A 539 22.27 10.29 -18.01
N ARG A 540 22.05 11.26 -18.86
CA ARG A 540 23.12 12.00 -19.50
C ARG A 540 23.49 13.21 -18.65
N SER A 541 24.72 13.27 -18.18
CA SER A 541 25.28 14.42 -17.44
C SER A 541 26.47 14.98 -18.19
N ASN A 542 26.49 16.30 -18.41
CA ASN A 542 27.55 17.00 -19.15
C ASN A 542 27.91 16.35 -20.50
N GLY A 543 26.90 15.86 -21.24
CA GLY A 543 27.06 15.17 -22.51
C GLY A 543 27.57 13.73 -22.43
N LYS A 544 27.72 13.18 -21.21
CA LYS A 544 28.12 11.79 -20.96
C LYS A 544 26.98 11.02 -20.30
N ASP A 545 26.80 9.76 -20.70
CA ASP A 545 25.89 8.87 -20.00
C ASP A 545 26.47 8.49 -18.64
N THR A 546 25.70 8.69 -17.60
CA THR A 546 26.05 8.28 -16.24
C THR A 546 25.02 7.30 -15.73
N THR A 547 25.49 6.29 -15.00
CA THR A 547 24.62 5.32 -14.31
C THR A 547 24.91 5.38 -12.82
N TYR A 548 23.89 5.60 -12.03
CA TYR A 548 24.02 5.64 -10.58
C TYR A 548 22.94 4.82 -9.88
N PHE A 549 23.23 4.44 -8.64
CA PHE A 549 22.31 3.68 -7.81
C PHE A 549 21.10 4.53 -7.40
N ASN A 550 19.90 3.99 -7.61
CA ASN A 550 18.65 4.75 -7.48
C ASN A 550 17.78 4.32 -6.29
N LEU A 551 18.14 3.26 -5.59
CA LEU A 551 17.32 2.77 -4.47
C LEU A 551 17.59 3.54 -3.17
N ILE A 552 17.45 4.89 -3.19
CA ILE A 552 17.57 5.72 -1.98
C ILE A 552 16.46 5.32 -1.01
N ARG A 553 16.83 5.11 0.28
CA ARG A 553 15.98 4.67 1.39
C ARG A 553 15.32 3.29 1.21
N ARG A 554 15.69 2.54 0.18
CA ARG A 554 15.15 1.21 -0.14
C ARG A 554 16.19 0.12 0.14
N PRO A 555 15.86 -0.92 0.91
CA PRO A 555 16.79 -2.01 1.19
C PRO A 555 16.99 -2.88 -0.05
N LYS A 556 18.25 -3.28 -0.32
CA LYS A 556 18.53 -4.31 -1.32
C LYS A 556 18.07 -5.70 -0.89
N ASN A 557 18.06 -5.96 0.41
CA ASN A 557 17.70 -7.26 0.98
C ASN A 557 16.67 -7.08 2.07
N THR A 558 15.59 -7.85 2.03
CA THR A 558 14.61 -7.96 3.11
C THR A 558 14.30 -9.42 3.37
N LEU A 559 14.12 -9.78 4.63
CA LEU A 559 13.71 -11.11 5.05
C LEU A 559 12.63 -10.98 6.12
N GLY A 560 11.56 -11.75 5.98
CA GLY A 560 10.50 -11.85 6.96
C GLY A 560 10.22 -13.28 7.37
N LEU A 561 9.92 -13.49 8.64
CA LEU A 561 9.51 -14.76 9.23
C LEU A 561 8.32 -14.50 10.15
N THR A 562 7.21 -15.16 9.90
CA THR A 562 6.05 -15.17 10.81
C THR A 562 5.74 -16.61 11.20
N ILE A 563 5.63 -16.87 12.48
CA ILE A 563 5.22 -18.16 13.04
C ILE A 563 4.03 -17.91 13.95
N GLY A 564 2.95 -18.66 13.78
CA GLY A 564 1.79 -18.52 14.67
C GLY A 564 0.86 -19.71 14.61
N GLY A 565 0.03 -19.85 15.64
CA GLY A 565 -0.93 -20.95 15.72
C GLY A 565 -1.80 -20.90 16.97
N ASN A 566 -2.90 -21.67 16.95
CA ASN A 566 -3.74 -21.79 18.13
C ASN A 566 -3.14 -22.82 19.12
N ILE A 567 -3.06 -22.42 20.35
CA ILE A 567 -2.73 -23.24 21.51
C ILE A 567 -4.05 -23.62 22.17
N GLY A 568 -4.49 -24.86 21.95
CA GLY A 568 -5.84 -25.28 22.33
C GLY A 568 -6.93 -24.62 21.47
N LYS A 569 -8.11 -24.33 22.06
CA LYS A 569 -9.29 -23.82 21.34
C LYS A 569 -9.46 -22.29 21.43
N ARG A 570 -8.79 -21.63 22.35
CA ARG A 570 -9.07 -20.23 22.71
C ARG A 570 -7.88 -19.29 22.59
N LEU A 571 -6.66 -19.80 22.77
CA LEU A 571 -5.45 -18.98 22.71
C LEU A 571 -4.82 -19.10 21.31
N TYR A 572 -4.54 -17.97 20.69
CA TYR A 572 -3.63 -17.85 19.55
C TYR A 572 -2.36 -17.15 20.02
N ALA A 573 -1.19 -17.60 19.54
CA ALA A 573 0.07 -16.92 19.75
C ALA A 573 0.87 -16.93 18.44
N GLY A 574 1.61 -15.86 18.23
CA GLY A 574 2.46 -15.72 17.05
C GLY A 574 3.64 -14.79 17.30
N THR A 575 4.62 -14.87 16.42
CA THR A 575 5.79 -13.99 16.43
C THR A 575 6.18 -13.65 15.00
N THR A 576 6.71 -12.44 14.81
CA THR A 576 7.17 -11.94 13.52
C THR A 576 8.59 -11.39 13.67
N VAL A 577 9.47 -11.74 12.74
CA VAL A 577 10.83 -11.21 12.66
C VAL A 577 11.03 -10.64 11.26
N ASN A 578 11.39 -9.36 11.19
CA ASN A 578 11.71 -8.66 9.95
C ASN A 578 13.14 -8.16 9.98
N ALA A 579 13.96 -8.62 9.02
CA ALA A 579 15.33 -8.18 8.84
C ALA A 579 15.43 -7.30 7.60
N ILE A 580 15.89 -6.07 7.78
CA ILE A 580 16.04 -5.05 6.75
C ILE A 580 17.53 -4.81 6.52
N GLY A 581 17.98 -4.98 5.28
CA GLY A 581 19.37 -4.82 4.88
C GLY A 581 19.82 -3.35 4.86
N LYS A 582 21.09 -3.14 4.54
CA LYS A 582 21.68 -1.81 4.37
C LYS A 582 20.90 -1.00 3.31
N ARG A 583 20.79 0.30 3.54
CA ARG A 583 20.14 1.26 2.64
C ARG A 583 21.09 2.43 2.39
N ALA A 584 20.90 3.09 1.27
CA ALA A 584 21.50 4.39 0.99
C ALA A 584 20.51 5.50 1.33
N ASP A 585 20.99 6.62 1.82
CA ASP A 585 20.25 7.88 1.95
C ASP A 585 21.14 9.03 1.47
N ILE A 586 20.59 10.22 1.39
CA ILE A 586 21.30 11.43 1.00
C ILE A 586 21.04 12.53 2.03
N THR A 587 22.04 13.37 2.23
CA THR A 587 21.93 14.64 2.95
C THR A 587 22.69 15.71 2.18
N TYR A 588 22.65 16.94 2.64
CA TYR A 588 23.42 18.03 2.07
C TYR A 588 24.37 18.58 3.14
N ASP A 589 25.59 18.91 2.73
CA ASP A 589 26.55 19.59 3.61
C ASP A 589 26.24 21.11 3.72
N ALA A 590 27.04 21.83 4.51
CA ALA A 590 26.89 23.28 4.69
C ALA A 590 27.08 24.10 3.39
N PHE A 591 27.61 23.50 2.34
CA PHE A 591 27.79 24.11 1.01
C PHE A 591 26.76 23.62 0.00
N PHE A 592 25.68 22.97 0.47
CA PHE A 592 24.62 22.36 -0.34
C PHE A 592 25.09 21.26 -1.29
N ASN A 593 26.28 20.66 -1.07
CA ASN A 593 26.70 19.49 -1.83
C ASN A 593 25.97 18.24 -1.32
N GLN A 594 25.51 17.42 -2.25
CA GLN A 594 24.88 16.14 -1.92
C GLN A 594 25.89 15.16 -1.33
N VAL A 595 25.62 14.65 -0.14
CA VAL A 595 26.45 13.66 0.57
C VAL A 595 25.67 12.36 0.72
N GLY A 596 26.27 11.26 0.25
CA GLY A 596 25.67 9.91 0.39
C GLY A 596 25.84 9.36 1.80
N ILE A 597 24.74 8.92 2.40
CA ILE A 597 24.68 8.32 3.73
C ILE A 597 24.40 6.82 3.62
N LYS A 598 25.05 6.02 4.46
CA LYS A 598 24.77 4.59 4.62
C LYS A 598 23.96 4.38 5.89
N LEU A 599 22.76 3.82 5.75
CA LEU A 599 21.92 3.43 6.87
C LEU A 599 22.16 1.96 7.19
N ASP A 600 22.41 1.66 8.47
CA ASP A 600 22.71 0.32 8.96
C ASP A 600 21.52 -0.64 8.83
N PRO A 601 21.78 -1.95 8.68
CA PRO A 601 20.75 -2.96 8.71
C PRO A 601 20.18 -3.09 10.11
N TYR A 602 18.93 -3.56 10.20
CA TYR A 602 18.27 -3.81 11.48
C TYR A 602 17.34 -5.01 11.44
N ILE A 603 17.04 -5.53 12.64
CA ILE A 603 16.08 -6.62 12.83
C ILE A 603 15.03 -6.16 13.83
N LEU A 604 13.77 -6.28 13.46
CA LEU A 604 12.63 -6.03 14.34
C LEU A 604 11.97 -7.36 14.69
N TRP A 605 11.71 -7.54 15.97
CA TRP A 605 11.04 -8.73 16.49
C TRP A 605 9.74 -8.31 17.18
N GLY A 606 8.62 -8.89 16.75
CA GLY A 606 7.30 -8.70 17.32
C GLY A 606 6.69 -10.00 17.83
N ALA A 607 5.69 -9.88 18.72
CA ALA A 607 4.91 -10.98 19.21
C ALA A 607 3.45 -10.56 19.40
N TYR A 608 2.54 -11.48 19.08
CA TYR A 608 1.10 -11.29 19.21
C TYR A 608 0.47 -12.45 19.97
N ALA A 609 -0.43 -12.14 20.89
CA ALA A 609 -1.25 -13.15 21.57
C ALA A 609 -2.70 -12.69 21.65
N GLN A 610 -3.64 -13.62 21.47
CA GLN A 610 -5.07 -13.35 21.53
C GLN A 610 -5.80 -14.47 22.25
N TYR A 611 -6.65 -14.14 23.21
CA TYR A 611 -7.51 -15.10 23.90
C TYR A 611 -8.97 -14.85 23.59
N SER A 612 -9.69 -15.90 23.17
CA SER A 612 -11.08 -15.84 22.73
C SER A 612 -12.05 -16.27 23.82
N PHE A 613 -13.05 -15.42 24.09
CA PHE A 613 -14.15 -15.66 25.03
C PHE A 613 -15.49 -15.79 24.29
N LEU A 614 -16.53 -16.24 24.99
CA LEU A 614 -17.93 -16.28 24.52
C LEU A 614 -18.09 -16.80 23.07
N LYS A 615 -17.50 -17.94 22.77
CA LYS A 615 -17.52 -18.56 21.43
C LYS A 615 -17.00 -17.61 20.34
N ASN A 616 -15.89 -16.94 20.59
CA ASN A 616 -15.22 -15.96 19.74
C ASN A 616 -15.95 -14.61 19.53
N LYS A 617 -16.95 -14.29 20.34
CA LYS A 617 -17.62 -12.99 20.30
C LYS A 617 -16.76 -11.86 20.89
N ILE A 618 -15.91 -12.22 21.87
CA ILE A 618 -14.96 -11.29 22.50
C ILE A 618 -13.57 -11.91 22.39
N LYS A 619 -12.59 -11.13 21.98
CA LYS A 619 -11.19 -11.53 21.89
C LYS A 619 -10.33 -10.44 22.53
N VAL A 620 -9.59 -10.80 23.56
CA VAL A 620 -8.59 -9.90 24.18
C VAL A 620 -7.24 -10.20 23.56
N PHE A 621 -6.50 -9.17 23.19
CA PHE A 621 -5.20 -9.33 22.56
C PHE A 621 -4.11 -8.46 23.19
N ALA A 622 -2.86 -8.86 22.98
CA ALA A 622 -1.67 -8.07 23.21
C ALA A 622 -0.77 -8.18 21.97
N ASP A 623 -0.26 -7.05 21.50
CA ASP A 623 0.63 -6.92 20.36
C ASP A 623 1.89 -6.16 20.78
N LEU A 624 3.05 -6.74 20.52
CA LEU A 624 4.36 -6.22 20.92
C LEU A 624 5.23 -6.05 19.68
N HIS A 625 5.72 -4.85 19.46
CA HIS A 625 6.64 -4.53 18.37
C HIS A 625 8.02 -4.16 18.91
N ASN A 626 9.06 -4.49 18.14
CA ASN A 626 10.46 -4.22 18.49
C ASN A 626 10.79 -4.63 19.93
N ILE A 627 10.52 -5.89 20.28
CA ILE A 627 10.70 -6.45 21.65
C ILE A 627 12.15 -6.34 22.12
N THR A 628 13.10 -6.34 21.21
CA THR A 628 14.53 -6.23 21.49
C THR A 628 14.97 -4.80 21.80
N GLY A 629 14.11 -3.80 21.60
CA GLY A 629 14.47 -2.38 21.74
C GLY A 629 15.55 -1.94 20.76
N THR A 630 15.61 -2.57 19.58
CA THR A 630 16.59 -2.25 18.54
C THR A 630 16.47 -0.78 18.15
N LYS A 631 17.56 -0.03 18.24
CA LYS A 631 17.67 1.33 17.70
C LYS A 631 18.04 1.24 16.22
N TYR A 632 17.34 1.97 15.38
CA TYR A 632 17.55 1.95 13.93
C TYR A 632 17.06 3.28 13.33
N THR A 633 17.39 3.51 12.06
CA THR A 633 17.00 4.72 11.31
C THR A 633 16.40 4.32 9.98
N GLU A 634 15.22 4.81 9.64
CA GLU A 634 14.60 4.63 8.32
C GLU A 634 14.95 5.76 7.36
N VAL A 635 15.05 6.99 7.88
CA VAL A 635 15.46 8.20 7.16
C VAL A 635 16.50 8.92 8.00
N TYR A 636 17.60 9.33 7.39
CA TYR A 636 18.67 10.03 8.09
C TYR A 636 18.16 11.33 8.73
N GLY A 637 18.49 11.52 10.01
CA GLY A 637 18.04 12.69 10.79
C GLY A 637 16.65 12.56 11.42
N PHE A 638 15.99 11.38 11.31
CA PHE A 638 14.68 11.12 11.89
C PHE A 638 14.67 9.91 12.82
N ASN A 639 13.86 10.01 13.87
CA ASN A 639 13.67 8.98 14.87
C ASN A 639 12.73 7.86 14.39
N THR A 640 12.85 6.71 15.02
CA THR A 640 11.95 5.57 14.83
C THR A 640 11.43 5.08 16.18
N GLN A 641 10.27 4.42 16.16
CA GLN A 641 9.67 3.86 17.36
C GLN A 641 10.56 2.76 17.94
N GLY A 642 10.84 2.85 19.24
CA GLY A 642 11.49 1.80 20.02
C GLY A 642 10.54 0.63 20.30
N PHE A 643 10.66 0.04 21.50
CA PHE A 643 9.70 -0.94 21.97
C PHE A 643 8.30 -0.33 22.03
N ASN A 644 7.32 -1.03 21.46
CA ASN A 644 5.93 -0.61 21.42
C ASN A 644 5.02 -1.78 21.83
N ALA A 645 4.05 -1.51 22.68
CA ALA A 645 3.10 -2.49 23.18
C ALA A 645 1.67 -1.94 23.10
N THR A 646 0.75 -2.76 22.60
CA THR A 646 -0.67 -2.44 22.49
C THR A 646 -1.49 -3.60 23.06
N GLY A 647 -2.46 -3.28 23.91
CA GLY A 647 -3.45 -4.23 24.40
C GLY A 647 -4.85 -3.81 23.99
N GLY A 648 -5.73 -4.76 23.70
CA GLY A 648 -7.07 -4.41 23.27
C GLY A 648 -8.08 -5.54 23.27
N VAL A 649 -9.29 -5.19 22.85
CA VAL A 649 -10.43 -6.08 22.77
C VAL A 649 -11.11 -5.95 21.42
N HIS A 650 -11.27 -7.05 20.70
CA HIS A 650 -12.20 -7.16 19.57
C HIS A 650 -13.53 -7.72 20.05
N PHE A 651 -14.62 -7.22 19.51
CA PHE A 651 -15.96 -7.75 19.75
C PHE A 651 -16.72 -7.95 18.44
N ASN A 652 -17.64 -8.96 18.42
CA ASN A 652 -18.48 -9.28 17.27
C ASN A 652 -19.78 -9.96 17.74
N PHE A 653 -20.94 -9.29 17.54
CA PHE A 653 -22.26 -9.71 18.03
C PHE A 653 -23.30 -9.87 16.91
#